data_dc7f8104fe43e929997897bbaf833306
#
_entry.id   dc7f8104fe43e929997897bbaf833306
#
_cell.length_a   1.000
_cell.length_b   1.000
_cell.length_c   1.000
_cell.angle_alpha   90.00
_cell.angle_beta   90.00
_cell.angle_gamma   90.00
#
_symmetry.space_group_name_H-M   'P 1'
#
loop_
_entity.id
_entity.type
_entity.pdbx_description
1 polymer ?
#
loop_
_entity_poly.entity_id
_entity_poly.type
_entity_poly.pdbx_seq_one_letter_code
_entity_poly.pdbx_strand_id
1 'polypeptide(L)'
;MKKILLIILLLSLLPIARVALPQNDPWRHAQNQSCFAMNGSKVFHIPGELETTVQKRIEWMKELGVGWDRSDWWWHVMEPEKGRFDFSVPDKIVDYFEKQHIQIYPILSYGASWWKGRNAPLSDGDFEDFGKYVFETVKRYKNHFTYWSVWNEPNIVPFWTPEPNPDHYARLLKIAYTQAKKADPECKICAPVIAPLGAWDKNFTERLFQLGCMDYFDVFDYHYYRNNPPEDEVPAEIADIKALMLRYGKEKPIWISESGVSAPTKDKEKSYKDQAALVVRNQLLCLACGVKRFFYFDLQNWTDNPDDPWDSKLGLVEAGGEKKPSFLAYKTMVKEVDFKNVIGRFRRPDEGWDAVLLFDPKHSKYILAAWCNGLGSTKKVDFVCEPLDVKIVHPYGDVEIRTLNASPAPDQFTRSVSVEIDQNPRYIHSVDPFRYLPEAAVRLSPEKIYMNPGEKVGFRLETSPLVNLFEHAEAEIIGKTPPEGLVWDEKNGSLEASKDISPGTKTVSANVRVASLLKFDRRILEFKTSAIVEILPVMTIQLRPYMEENALKLQATVINQSPWYLKGALSLVEIRTAAPKILMKKDVGIVQPQATWREDLLLDKKIVTEYKTPFSWQLKFQDKESNPFRIYTAPFRDNAPVIDANLEEWKDVPALVINRKEQITRGPEGWTPSDVSGEVYFWFTPDAVNVAARVTDDDPMYNTQPPNFIWKGDALEVYLGFDGPAKRGVLNKKVDFQVGIAPDCEKKRPIVFLFHEDRIIEDAKVAAQKTPDGYVIEASIPLKEFGSPVLSSGSLLGLDAAINDLDKNDWAPAGNDPGYALMWNGTTRNWIDPSNWGMAVLGKEE
;
A
#
# COMPACT_ATOMS: atom_id res chain seq x y z
N MET A 1 -36.14 -34.85 36.04
CA MET A 1 -35.35 -33.68 36.44
C MET A 1 -33.97 -34.00 37.07
N LYS A 2 -33.72 -35.17 37.69
CA LYS A 2 -32.40 -35.52 38.27
C LYS A 2 -31.35 -36.06 37.27
N LYS A 3 -31.74 -36.47 36.05
CA LYS A 3 -30.80 -36.97 35.03
C LYS A 3 -30.31 -35.88 34.08
N ILE A 4 -30.93 -34.71 34.01
CA ILE A 4 -30.53 -33.60 33.19
C ILE A 4 -29.49 -32.76 33.91
N LEU A 5 -29.49 -32.71 35.24
CA LEU A 5 -28.53 -31.96 36.03
C LEU A 5 -27.11 -32.59 36.07
N LEU A 6 -27.02 -33.91 35.78
CA LEU A 6 -25.74 -34.63 35.80
C LEU A 6 -24.98 -34.52 34.46
N ILE A 7 -25.68 -34.23 33.36
CA ILE A 7 -25.06 -34.04 32.04
C ILE A 7 -24.48 -32.63 31.91
N ILE A 8 -25.08 -31.64 32.55
CA ILE A 8 -24.57 -30.26 32.55
C ILE A 8 -23.29 -30.13 33.40
N LEU A 9 -23.16 -30.97 34.47
CA LEU A 9 -21.92 -30.95 35.29
C LEU A 9 -20.78 -31.78 34.68
N LEU A 10 -21.04 -32.66 33.71
CA LEU A 10 -20.00 -33.46 33.02
C LEU A 10 -19.46 -32.80 31.75
N LEU A 11 -20.19 -31.85 31.17
CA LEU A 11 -19.70 -31.05 30.03
C LEU A 11 -18.83 -29.85 30.44
N SER A 12 -18.87 -29.44 31.71
CA SER A 12 -17.98 -28.39 32.26
C SER A 12 -16.61 -28.90 32.67
N LEU A 13 -16.30 -30.19 32.49
CA LEU A 13 -15.03 -30.83 32.84
C LEU A 13 -14.28 -31.43 31.64
N LEU A 14 -14.67 -31.12 30.42
CA LEU A 14 -13.77 -31.38 29.28
C LEU A 14 -12.67 -30.34 29.35
N PRO A 15 -11.42 -30.78 29.64
CA PRO A 15 -10.29 -29.84 29.49
C PRO A 15 -10.28 -29.42 28.03
N ILE A 16 -10.40 -28.11 27.77
CA ILE A 16 -9.87 -27.52 26.53
C ILE A 16 -8.48 -28.14 26.40
N ALA A 17 -8.32 -29.02 25.40
CA ALA A 17 -7.04 -29.64 25.11
C ALA A 17 -6.05 -28.47 24.85
N ARG A 18 -5.39 -28.01 25.93
CA ARG A 18 -4.14 -27.30 25.80
C ARG A 18 -3.25 -28.28 25.04
N VAL A 19 -3.00 -28.00 23.78
CA VAL A 19 -1.89 -28.61 23.08
C VAL A 19 -0.70 -28.41 24.00
N ALA A 20 -0.25 -29.49 24.65
CA ALA A 20 0.92 -29.44 25.50
C ALA A 20 2.10 -29.13 24.58
N LEU A 21 2.56 -27.91 24.61
CA LEU A 21 3.80 -27.48 23.97
C LEU A 21 4.97 -28.20 24.67
N PRO A 22 6.02 -28.59 23.95
CA PRO A 22 7.17 -29.27 24.54
C PRO A 22 7.75 -28.43 25.69
N GLN A 23 7.97 -29.04 26.84
CA GLN A 23 8.33 -28.40 28.10
C GLN A 23 9.77 -27.87 28.19
N ASN A 24 10.55 -27.80 27.12
CA ASN A 24 11.99 -27.69 27.24
C ASN A 24 12.61 -26.35 26.87
N ASP A 25 11.83 -25.30 26.57
CA ASP A 25 12.38 -23.96 26.38
C ASP A 25 11.45 -22.86 26.88
N PRO A 26 11.74 -22.25 28.05
CA PRO A 26 10.89 -21.24 28.65
C PRO A 26 10.81 -19.94 27.81
N TRP A 27 11.81 -19.60 27.02
CA TRP A 27 11.85 -18.34 26.25
C TRP A 27 11.12 -18.47 24.93
N ARG A 28 11.33 -19.53 24.20
CA ARG A 28 10.67 -19.79 22.93
C ARG A 28 9.15 -19.94 23.07
N HIS A 29 8.70 -20.42 24.21
CA HIS A 29 7.29 -20.70 24.53
C HIS A 29 6.61 -19.66 25.38
N ALA A 30 7.34 -18.82 26.11
CA ALA A 30 6.81 -17.63 26.80
C ALA A 30 6.59 -16.47 25.83
N GLN A 31 6.18 -16.76 24.60
CA GLN A 31 5.90 -15.73 23.61
C GLN A 31 4.88 -14.77 24.17
N ASN A 32 5.28 -13.51 24.27
CA ASN A 32 4.35 -12.44 24.50
C ASN A 32 3.29 -12.49 23.38
N GLN A 33 2.06 -12.86 23.72
CA GLN A 33 0.95 -12.99 22.78
C GLN A 33 0.34 -11.63 22.43
N SER A 34 0.92 -10.54 22.92
CA SER A 34 0.48 -9.19 22.57
C SER A 34 0.43 -8.98 21.07
N CYS A 35 -0.64 -8.36 20.60
CA CYS A 35 -0.75 -7.92 19.21
C CYS A 35 -0.05 -6.60 18.94
N PHE A 36 0.46 -5.92 19.98
CA PHE A 36 1.12 -4.62 19.89
C PHE A 36 2.64 -4.77 20.03
N ALA A 37 3.33 -4.12 19.11
CA ALA A 37 4.77 -4.16 18.99
C ALA A 37 5.33 -2.81 18.52
N MET A 38 6.65 -2.65 18.51
CA MET A 38 7.28 -1.38 18.15
C MET A 38 8.61 -1.59 17.43
N ASN A 39 8.99 -0.62 16.60
CA ASN A 39 10.34 -0.40 16.12
C ASN A 39 10.98 0.64 17.08
N GLY A 40 11.32 0.23 18.29
CA GLY A 40 11.53 1.18 19.38
C GLY A 40 12.96 1.32 19.86
N SER A 41 13.71 0.24 19.93
CA SER A 41 14.99 0.23 20.64
C SER A 41 16.14 0.87 19.87
N LYS A 42 16.18 0.72 18.54
CA LYS A 42 17.33 1.09 17.68
C LYS A 42 18.67 0.50 18.14
N VAL A 43 18.64 -0.68 18.75
CA VAL A 43 19.76 -1.28 19.47
C VAL A 43 21.00 -1.48 18.62
N PHE A 44 20.85 -1.84 17.33
CA PHE A 44 21.99 -1.99 16.42
C PHE A 44 22.55 -0.66 15.89
N HIS A 45 21.76 0.44 15.94
CA HIS A 45 22.24 1.76 15.58
C HIS A 45 23.11 2.37 16.69
N ILE A 46 22.88 1.95 17.95
CA ILE A 46 23.58 2.48 19.14
C ILE A 46 24.04 1.35 20.09
N PRO A 47 24.76 0.33 19.62
CA PRO A 47 25.05 -0.87 20.42
C PRO A 47 25.93 -0.61 21.66
N GLY A 48 26.64 0.51 21.72
CA GLY A 48 27.42 0.95 22.87
C GLY A 48 26.61 1.61 23.98
N GLU A 49 25.30 1.86 23.78
CA GLU A 49 24.43 2.63 24.66
C GLU A 49 23.31 1.79 25.31
N LEU A 50 23.53 0.48 25.50
CA LEU A 50 22.52 -0.44 26.04
C LEU A 50 22.00 0.01 27.41
N GLU A 51 22.86 0.51 28.27
CA GLU A 51 22.53 0.92 29.63
C GLU A 51 22.14 2.41 29.76
N THR A 52 22.00 3.13 28.65
CA THR A 52 21.65 4.55 28.63
C THR A 52 20.46 4.80 27.69
N THR A 53 20.72 5.12 26.43
CA THR A 53 19.67 5.48 25.46
C THR A 53 18.72 4.32 25.18
N VAL A 54 19.24 3.09 24.97
CA VAL A 54 18.42 1.90 24.73
C VAL A 54 17.57 1.57 25.94
N GLN A 55 18.13 1.64 27.17
CA GLN A 55 17.37 1.41 28.39
C GLN A 55 16.18 2.36 28.50
N LYS A 56 16.39 3.66 28.27
CA LYS A 56 15.32 4.66 28.33
C LYS A 56 14.19 4.36 27.32
N ARG A 57 14.53 3.94 26.11
CA ARG A 57 13.55 3.54 25.10
C ARG A 57 12.77 2.29 25.54
N ILE A 58 13.44 1.31 26.13
CA ILE A 58 12.80 0.10 26.70
C ILE A 58 11.86 0.46 27.87
N GLU A 59 12.23 1.41 28.72
CA GLU A 59 11.35 1.90 29.78
C GLU A 59 10.06 2.49 29.22
N TRP A 60 10.13 3.28 28.14
CA TRP A 60 8.94 3.79 27.45
C TRP A 60 8.11 2.67 26.83
N MET A 61 8.74 1.67 26.20
CA MET A 61 8.03 0.51 25.64
C MET A 61 7.28 -0.26 26.73
N LYS A 62 7.91 -0.49 27.88
CA LYS A 62 7.26 -1.11 29.05
C LYS A 62 6.10 -0.28 29.58
N GLU A 63 6.25 1.02 29.65
CA GLU A 63 5.17 1.92 30.07
C GLU A 63 3.99 1.89 29.10
N LEU A 64 4.24 1.76 27.80
CA LEU A 64 3.21 1.55 26.78
C LEU A 64 2.53 0.17 26.89
N GLY A 65 3.14 -0.78 27.59
CA GLY A 65 2.69 -2.17 27.66
C GLY A 65 3.13 -3.02 26.45
N VAL A 66 4.11 -2.57 25.70
CA VAL A 66 4.61 -3.25 24.48
C VAL A 66 5.72 -4.23 24.84
N GLY A 67 5.59 -5.47 24.40
CA GLY A 67 6.55 -6.54 24.70
C GLY A 67 7.37 -7.04 23.52
N TRP A 68 7.29 -6.38 22.36
CA TRP A 68 8.02 -6.75 21.14
C TRP A 68 8.78 -5.57 20.57
N ASP A 69 10.02 -5.82 20.13
CA ASP A 69 10.86 -4.88 19.40
C ASP A 69 11.31 -5.46 18.08
N ARG A 70 11.09 -4.75 16.98
CA ARG A 70 11.61 -5.10 15.67
C ARG A 70 12.95 -4.43 15.48
N SER A 71 14.00 -5.21 15.17
CA SER A 71 15.37 -4.73 15.08
C SER A 71 16.11 -5.33 13.91
N ASP A 72 16.92 -4.51 13.26
CA ASP A 72 17.85 -4.96 12.24
C ASP A 72 18.88 -5.93 12.81
N TRP A 73 19.14 -7.03 12.12
CA TRP A 73 20.20 -7.99 12.44
C TRP A 73 21.21 -7.95 11.32
N TRP A 74 22.01 -6.92 11.34
CA TRP A 74 22.88 -6.56 10.23
C TRP A 74 23.93 -7.63 9.95
N TRP A 75 23.94 -8.16 8.75
CA TRP A 75 24.89 -9.15 8.31
C TRP A 75 26.33 -8.71 8.50
N HIS A 76 26.68 -7.46 8.14
CA HIS A 76 28.04 -6.94 8.28
C HIS A 76 28.54 -6.87 9.73
N VAL A 77 27.66 -6.86 10.72
CA VAL A 77 28.03 -6.95 12.15
C VAL A 77 28.34 -8.38 12.56
N MET A 78 27.55 -9.33 12.04
CA MET A 78 27.69 -10.76 12.41
C MET A 78 28.74 -11.50 11.60
N GLU A 79 29.06 -11.02 10.41
CA GLU A 79 30.11 -11.57 9.55
C GLU A 79 30.95 -10.39 9.00
N PRO A 80 31.80 -9.77 9.83
CA PRO A 80 32.60 -8.60 9.46
C PRO A 80 33.61 -8.90 8.33
N GLU A 81 34.06 -10.15 8.22
CA GLU A 81 34.87 -10.65 7.11
C GLU A 81 34.25 -11.95 6.59
N LYS A 82 34.28 -12.16 5.29
CA LYS A 82 33.69 -13.34 4.66
C LYS A 82 34.15 -14.65 5.29
N GLY A 83 33.22 -15.43 5.82
CA GLY A 83 33.43 -16.69 6.49
C GLY A 83 33.83 -16.60 7.98
N ARG A 84 33.98 -15.38 8.53
CA ARG A 84 34.30 -15.16 9.93
C ARG A 84 33.11 -14.53 10.66
N PHE A 85 32.35 -15.35 11.37
CA PHE A 85 31.22 -14.93 12.18
C PHE A 85 31.66 -14.47 13.56
N ASP A 86 31.10 -13.33 14.00
CA ASP A 86 31.25 -12.76 15.35
C ASP A 86 29.88 -12.40 15.93
N PHE A 87 29.42 -13.18 16.90
CA PHE A 87 28.14 -12.98 17.56
C PHE A 87 28.28 -12.27 18.92
N SER A 88 29.45 -11.73 19.26
CA SER A 88 29.72 -11.14 20.57
C SER A 88 28.83 -9.95 20.91
N VAL A 89 28.48 -9.12 19.94
CA VAL A 89 27.54 -7.98 20.10
C VAL A 89 26.09 -8.47 20.10
N PRO A 90 25.62 -9.27 19.11
CA PRO A 90 24.27 -9.82 19.14
C PRO A 90 23.92 -10.61 20.40
N ASP A 91 24.86 -11.43 20.92
CA ASP A 91 24.66 -12.19 22.17
C ASP A 91 24.36 -11.29 23.38
N LYS A 92 25.08 -10.16 23.51
CA LYS A 92 24.82 -9.17 24.58
C LYS A 92 23.46 -8.52 24.42
N ILE A 93 23.04 -8.25 23.20
CA ILE A 93 21.72 -7.66 22.91
C ILE A 93 20.62 -8.65 23.30
N VAL A 94 20.73 -9.92 22.90
CA VAL A 94 19.77 -10.97 23.28
C VAL A 94 19.65 -11.08 24.79
N ASP A 95 20.79 -11.25 25.50
CA ASP A 95 20.83 -11.37 26.95
C ASP A 95 20.21 -10.15 27.66
N TYR A 96 20.46 -8.93 27.14
CA TYR A 96 19.87 -7.71 27.68
C TYR A 96 18.35 -7.69 27.49
N PHE A 97 17.83 -7.98 26.29
CA PHE A 97 16.40 -7.94 25.99
C PHE A 97 15.61 -9.03 26.74
N GLU A 98 16.18 -10.24 26.89
CA GLU A 98 15.59 -11.29 27.69
C GLU A 98 15.41 -10.86 29.16
N LYS A 99 16.42 -10.24 29.75
CA LYS A 99 16.33 -9.64 31.11
C LYS A 99 15.27 -8.56 31.22
N GLN A 100 14.97 -7.88 30.11
CA GLN A 100 13.92 -6.85 30.06
C GLN A 100 12.53 -7.42 29.75
N HIS A 101 12.41 -8.72 29.44
CA HIS A 101 11.17 -9.38 29.01
C HIS A 101 10.59 -8.75 27.72
N ILE A 102 11.44 -8.29 26.81
CA ILE A 102 11.10 -7.80 25.48
C ILE A 102 11.52 -8.86 24.45
N GLN A 103 10.57 -9.27 23.62
CA GLN A 103 10.83 -10.18 22.49
C GLN A 103 11.44 -9.38 21.33
N ILE A 104 12.46 -9.96 20.68
CA ILE A 104 13.02 -9.38 19.46
C ILE A 104 12.37 -10.04 18.25
N TYR A 105 11.99 -9.22 17.27
CA TYR A 105 11.65 -9.63 15.92
C TYR A 105 12.78 -9.21 14.96
N PRO A 106 13.74 -10.11 14.69
CA PRO A 106 14.95 -9.78 13.95
C PRO A 106 14.72 -9.75 12.45
N ILE A 107 15.35 -8.76 11.80
CA ILE A 107 15.37 -8.62 10.34
C ILE A 107 16.71 -9.18 9.82
N LEU A 108 16.69 -10.25 9.05
CA LEU A 108 17.86 -10.75 8.35
C LEU A 108 18.22 -9.82 7.18
N SER A 109 19.11 -8.87 7.41
CA SER A 109 19.46 -7.75 6.51
C SER A 109 20.87 -7.21 6.87
N TYR A 110 21.47 -6.38 6.12
CA TYR A 110 21.38 -5.94 4.74
C TYR A 110 22.53 -6.57 3.95
N GLY A 111 23.28 -5.81 3.12
CA GLY A 111 24.46 -6.28 2.44
C GLY A 111 25.65 -6.49 3.39
N ALA A 112 26.51 -7.42 3.06
CA ALA A 112 27.79 -7.62 3.76
C ALA A 112 28.78 -6.50 3.44
N SER A 113 29.70 -6.19 4.37
CA SER A 113 30.69 -5.12 4.20
C SER A 113 31.58 -5.29 2.96
N TRP A 114 31.86 -6.55 2.58
CA TRP A 114 32.67 -6.85 1.37
C TRP A 114 31.88 -6.72 0.05
N TRP A 115 30.56 -6.48 0.08
CA TRP A 115 29.77 -6.17 -1.11
C TRP A 115 29.97 -4.74 -1.63
N LYS A 116 30.84 -3.95 -1.03
CA LYS A 116 31.26 -2.62 -1.48
C LYS A 116 30.10 -1.66 -1.77
N GLY A 117 29.22 -1.50 -0.79
CA GLY A 117 28.09 -0.55 -0.83
C GLY A 117 26.88 -1.04 -1.61
N ARG A 118 26.81 -2.28 -2.02
CA ARG A 118 25.60 -2.88 -2.57
C ARG A 118 24.67 -3.36 -1.46
N ASN A 119 23.38 -3.23 -1.69
CA ASN A 119 22.34 -3.65 -0.77
C ASN A 119 21.43 -4.72 -1.39
N ALA A 120 21.97 -5.55 -2.32
CA ALA A 120 21.30 -6.72 -2.87
C ALA A 120 22.31 -7.73 -3.40
N PRO A 121 22.03 -9.04 -3.35
CA PRO A 121 22.83 -10.05 -4.04
C PRO A 121 22.67 -9.93 -5.55
N LEU A 122 23.78 -9.97 -6.31
CA LEU A 122 23.78 -9.88 -7.77
C LEU A 122 24.33 -11.12 -8.45
N SER A 123 25.20 -11.89 -7.78
CA SER A 123 25.80 -13.09 -8.30
C SER A 123 25.35 -14.36 -7.55
N ASP A 124 25.52 -15.53 -8.15
CA ASP A 124 25.22 -16.80 -7.49
C ASP A 124 25.97 -16.95 -6.17
N GLY A 125 27.24 -16.51 -6.12
CA GLY A 125 28.04 -16.51 -4.91
C GLY A 125 27.47 -15.61 -3.80
N ASP A 126 26.90 -14.44 -4.15
CA ASP A 126 26.27 -13.55 -3.17
C ASP A 126 25.05 -14.22 -2.53
N PHE A 127 24.23 -14.90 -3.33
CA PHE A 127 23.08 -15.65 -2.83
C PHE A 127 23.48 -16.82 -1.92
N GLU A 128 24.55 -17.53 -2.25
CA GLU A 128 25.09 -18.61 -1.41
C GLU A 128 25.62 -18.06 -0.08
N ASP A 129 26.33 -16.94 -0.10
CA ASP A 129 26.85 -16.29 1.10
C ASP A 129 25.72 -15.79 2.00
N PHE A 130 24.68 -15.18 1.44
CA PHE A 130 23.48 -14.80 2.20
C PHE A 130 22.81 -16.03 2.85
N GLY A 131 22.73 -17.14 2.11
CA GLY A 131 22.20 -18.40 2.64
C GLY A 131 23.01 -18.92 3.83
N LYS A 132 24.34 -18.81 3.81
CA LYS A 132 25.21 -19.19 4.95
C LYS A 132 24.96 -18.29 6.16
N TYR A 133 24.91 -16.98 5.93
CA TYR A 133 24.58 -16.01 6.98
C TYR A 133 23.23 -16.35 7.66
N VAL A 134 22.19 -16.60 6.88
CA VAL A 134 20.87 -16.99 7.41
C VAL A 134 20.99 -18.28 8.24
N PHE A 135 21.65 -19.29 7.71
CA PHE A 135 21.81 -20.58 8.42
C PHE A 135 22.52 -20.43 9.76
N GLU A 136 23.69 -19.78 9.78
CA GLU A 136 24.48 -19.64 11.02
C GLU A 136 23.77 -18.74 12.05
N THR A 137 23.09 -17.67 11.61
CA THR A 137 22.35 -16.76 12.48
C THR A 137 21.13 -17.46 13.10
N VAL A 138 20.29 -18.11 12.30
CA VAL A 138 19.11 -18.83 12.80
C VAL A 138 19.51 -19.99 13.71
N LYS A 139 20.55 -20.76 13.34
CA LYS A 139 21.10 -21.84 14.17
C LYS A 139 21.58 -21.35 15.52
N ARG A 140 22.23 -20.17 15.57
CA ARG A 140 22.71 -19.54 16.81
C ARG A 140 21.56 -19.19 17.74
N TYR A 141 20.49 -18.55 17.18
CA TYR A 141 19.42 -17.97 17.96
C TYR A 141 18.08 -18.72 17.91
N LYS A 142 18.06 -19.97 17.43
CA LYS A 142 16.84 -20.80 17.33
C LYS A 142 16.09 -20.99 18.66
N ASN A 143 16.80 -20.92 19.80
CA ASN A 143 16.18 -21.02 21.13
C ASN A 143 15.65 -19.68 21.66
N HIS A 144 15.99 -18.56 21.00
CA HIS A 144 15.63 -17.19 21.40
C HIS A 144 14.52 -16.63 20.51
N PHE A 145 14.54 -16.88 19.20
CA PHE A 145 13.61 -16.31 18.25
C PHE A 145 12.82 -17.36 17.50
N THR A 146 11.51 -17.16 17.41
CA THR A 146 10.63 -18.00 16.59
C THR A 146 10.38 -17.38 15.21
N TYR A 147 10.25 -16.04 15.13
CA TYR A 147 9.92 -15.31 13.92
C TYR A 147 11.14 -14.59 13.37
N TRP A 148 11.31 -14.61 12.05
CA TRP A 148 12.41 -13.98 11.33
C TRP A 148 11.89 -13.22 10.13
N SER A 149 12.19 -11.94 10.05
CA SER A 149 11.93 -11.11 8.88
C SER A 149 13.03 -11.33 7.85
N VAL A 150 12.65 -11.45 6.57
CA VAL A 150 13.62 -11.61 5.49
C VAL A 150 13.70 -10.33 4.69
N TRP A 151 14.80 -9.60 4.87
CA TRP A 151 15.06 -8.28 4.31
C TRP A 151 14.16 -7.20 4.85
N ASN A 152 14.33 -5.96 4.35
CA ASN A 152 13.49 -4.81 4.59
C ASN A 152 13.25 -4.09 3.28
N GLU A 153 11.99 -3.86 2.91
CA GLU A 153 11.53 -3.07 1.77
C GLU A 153 12.28 -3.36 0.45
N PRO A 154 12.29 -4.61 -0.02
CA PRO A 154 13.03 -5.00 -1.23
C PRO A 154 12.46 -4.40 -2.51
N ASN A 155 11.34 -3.70 -2.43
CA ASN A 155 10.64 -3.06 -3.54
C ASN A 155 11.01 -1.58 -3.72
N ILE A 156 11.95 -1.03 -2.91
CA ILE A 156 12.43 0.35 -3.05
C ILE A 156 13.94 0.46 -2.91
N VAL A 157 14.51 1.50 -3.54
CA VAL A 157 15.84 2.02 -3.25
C VAL A 157 15.71 2.93 -2.01
N PRO A 158 16.59 2.90 -1.01
CA PRO A 158 17.95 2.34 -1.01
C PRO A 158 18.06 0.91 -0.45
N PHE A 159 16.94 0.26 -0.07
CA PHE A 159 17.01 -1.06 0.58
C PHE A 159 17.32 -2.21 -0.39
N TRP A 160 17.12 -2.00 -1.68
CA TRP A 160 17.52 -2.94 -2.73
C TRP A 160 18.25 -2.19 -3.87
N THR A 161 19.57 -2.32 -3.94
CA THR A 161 20.41 -1.61 -4.91
C THR A 161 21.07 -2.56 -5.92
N PRO A 162 21.26 -2.16 -7.18
CA PRO A 162 21.00 -0.82 -7.73
C PRO A 162 19.53 -0.51 -7.97
N GLU A 163 18.66 -1.53 -8.07
CA GLU A 163 17.23 -1.39 -8.36
C GLU A 163 16.40 -2.54 -7.77
N PRO A 164 15.17 -2.30 -7.30
CA PRO A 164 14.25 -3.34 -6.87
C PRO A 164 13.99 -4.37 -7.96
N ASN A 165 14.10 -5.65 -7.61
CA ASN A 165 13.91 -6.75 -8.55
C ASN A 165 13.17 -7.91 -7.88
N PRO A 166 11.88 -8.12 -8.20
CA PRO A 166 11.09 -9.17 -7.57
C PRO A 166 11.60 -10.59 -7.88
N ASP A 167 12.19 -10.83 -9.06
CA ASP A 167 12.74 -12.14 -9.41
C ASP A 167 13.99 -12.47 -8.58
N HIS A 168 14.87 -11.49 -8.34
CA HIS A 168 16.03 -11.64 -7.45
C HIS A 168 15.60 -11.76 -5.99
N TYR A 169 14.64 -10.97 -5.52
CA TYR A 169 14.13 -11.11 -4.16
C TYR A 169 13.42 -12.45 -3.96
N ALA A 170 12.68 -12.95 -4.93
CA ALA A 170 12.08 -14.28 -4.88
C ALA A 170 13.14 -15.38 -4.67
N ARG A 171 14.27 -15.26 -5.35
CA ARG A 171 15.42 -16.18 -5.18
C ARG A 171 16.01 -16.07 -3.78
N LEU A 172 16.24 -14.84 -3.29
CA LEU A 172 16.76 -14.61 -1.94
C LEU A 172 15.83 -15.20 -0.88
N LEU A 173 14.51 -14.94 -0.99
CA LEU A 173 13.51 -15.44 -0.05
C LEU A 173 13.48 -16.98 0.00
N LYS A 174 13.54 -17.65 -1.17
CA LYS A 174 13.60 -19.14 -1.23
C LYS A 174 14.82 -19.69 -0.56
N ILE A 175 15.98 -19.07 -0.74
CA ILE A 175 17.23 -19.44 -0.09
C ILE A 175 17.13 -19.20 1.41
N ALA A 176 16.69 -18.01 1.84
CA ALA A 176 16.53 -17.68 3.25
C ALA A 176 15.61 -18.67 3.96
N TYR A 177 14.43 -18.93 3.40
CA TYR A 177 13.47 -19.91 3.95
C TYR A 177 14.10 -21.30 4.09
N THR A 178 14.74 -21.80 3.02
CA THR A 178 15.34 -23.13 3.02
C THR A 178 16.45 -23.27 4.06
N GLN A 179 17.32 -22.28 4.17
CA GLN A 179 18.42 -22.29 5.13
C GLN A 179 17.94 -22.07 6.57
N ALA A 180 16.97 -21.21 6.78
CA ALA A 180 16.36 -21.01 8.09
C ALA A 180 15.66 -22.29 8.58
N LYS A 181 14.84 -22.94 7.75
CA LYS A 181 14.17 -24.21 8.09
C LYS A 181 15.15 -25.36 8.30
N LYS A 182 16.30 -25.36 7.62
CA LYS A 182 17.39 -26.31 7.86
C LYS A 182 18.05 -26.08 9.21
N ALA A 183 18.22 -24.84 9.63
CA ALA A 183 18.81 -24.47 10.92
C ALA A 183 17.85 -24.69 12.10
N ASP A 184 16.57 -24.37 11.89
CA ASP A 184 15.46 -24.53 12.82
C ASP A 184 14.14 -24.84 12.08
N PRO A 185 13.69 -26.08 12.02
CA PRO A 185 12.44 -26.46 11.34
C PRO A 185 11.19 -25.75 11.87
N GLU A 186 11.19 -25.33 13.15
CA GLU A 186 10.04 -24.72 13.82
C GLU A 186 9.98 -23.19 13.64
N CYS A 187 11.04 -22.55 13.16
CA CYS A 187 11.07 -21.10 12.94
C CYS A 187 9.97 -20.67 11.97
N LYS A 188 9.55 -19.41 12.04
CA LYS A 188 8.55 -18.77 11.18
C LYS A 188 9.20 -17.66 10.37
N ILE A 189 9.04 -17.71 9.07
CA ILE A 189 9.57 -16.71 8.14
C ILE A 189 8.47 -15.72 7.81
N CYS A 190 8.76 -14.45 7.97
CA CYS A 190 7.89 -13.32 7.66
C CYS A 190 8.42 -12.60 6.42
N ALA A 191 7.58 -12.48 5.41
CA ALA A 191 7.91 -11.87 4.12
C ALA A 191 6.61 -11.50 3.37
N PRO A 192 6.65 -10.61 2.35
CA PRO A 192 7.83 -10.04 1.69
C PRO A 192 8.36 -8.72 2.27
N VAL A 193 7.78 -8.15 3.33
CA VAL A 193 8.21 -6.91 4.02
C VAL A 193 8.32 -5.72 3.08
N ILE A 194 7.25 -5.45 2.33
CA ILE A 194 7.22 -4.41 1.28
C ILE A 194 6.84 -3.04 1.81
N ALA A 195 7.55 -2.00 1.28
CA ALA A 195 7.19 -0.61 1.48
C ALA A 195 5.89 -0.26 0.74
N PRO A 196 5.05 0.62 1.29
CA PRO A 196 3.94 1.20 0.55
C PRO A 196 4.45 2.24 -0.46
N LEU A 197 3.91 2.21 -1.68
CA LEU A 197 4.14 3.20 -2.73
C LEU A 197 2.81 3.91 -3.04
N GLY A 198 2.34 4.75 -2.07
CA GLY A 198 1.00 5.32 -2.11
C GLY A 198 -0.10 4.34 -1.64
N ALA A 199 -0.07 3.09 -2.11
CA ALA A 199 -0.79 1.91 -1.58
C ALA A 199 0.19 0.77 -1.40
N TRP A 200 -0.24 -0.42 -0.94
CA TRP A 200 0.64 -1.58 -0.92
C TRP A 200 1.06 -1.98 -2.35
N ASP A 201 2.32 -2.42 -2.51
CA ASP A 201 2.85 -2.76 -3.85
C ASP A 201 2.34 -4.14 -4.31
N LYS A 202 1.13 -4.12 -4.86
CA LYS A 202 0.45 -5.30 -5.38
C LYS A 202 1.25 -5.96 -6.51
N ASN A 203 1.82 -5.18 -7.42
CA ASN A 203 2.51 -5.73 -8.60
C ASN A 203 3.78 -6.49 -8.21
N PHE A 204 4.58 -5.94 -7.30
CA PHE A 204 5.75 -6.62 -6.77
C PHE A 204 5.35 -7.91 -6.05
N THR A 205 4.33 -7.84 -5.19
CA THR A 205 3.81 -8.98 -4.44
C THR A 205 3.23 -10.05 -5.35
N GLU A 206 2.40 -9.68 -6.32
CA GLU A 206 1.81 -10.64 -7.25
C GLU A 206 2.89 -11.35 -8.08
N ARG A 207 3.95 -10.63 -8.50
CA ARG A 207 5.08 -11.23 -9.18
C ARG A 207 5.79 -12.29 -8.31
N LEU A 208 5.97 -12.03 -7.02
CA LEU A 208 6.51 -13.02 -6.09
C LEU A 208 5.62 -14.28 -6.01
N PHE A 209 4.31 -14.10 -5.96
CA PHE A 209 3.36 -15.22 -5.91
C PHE A 209 3.38 -16.03 -7.22
N GLN A 210 3.44 -15.38 -8.38
CA GLN A 210 3.64 -16.02 -9.68
C GLN A 210 4.93 -16.85 -9.74
N LEU A 211 5.97 -16.41 -9.03
CA LEU A 211 7.25 -17.13 -8.91
C LEU A 211 7.19 -18.24 -7.85
N GLY A 212 6.03 -18.54 -7.25
CA GLY A 212 5.82 -19.60 -6.28
C GLY A 212 6.33 -19.27 -4.88
N CYS A 213 6.47 -18.00 -4.52
CA CYS A 213 6.95 -17.61 -3.19
C CYS A 213 5.95 -17.87 -2.07
N MET A 214 4.68 -18.15 -2.38
CA MET A 214 3.67 -18.51 -1.38
C MET A 214 4.08 -19.69 -0.48
N ASP A 215 4.97 -20.57 -0.93
CA ASP A 215 5.46 -21.71 -0.15
C ASP A 215 6.67 -21.38 0.72
N TYR A 216 7.24 -20.17 0.59
CA TYR A 216 8.51 -19.79 1.21
C TYR A 216 8.38 -18.67 2.26
N PHE A 217 7.24 -18.51 2.86
CA PHE A 217 7.03 -17.72 4.08
C PHE A 217 5.87 -18.30 4.90
N ASP A 218 5.81 -17.99 6.20
CA ASP A 218 4.78 -18.44 7.12
C ASP A 218 3.78 -17.31 7.45
N VAL A 219 4.25 -16.06 7.43
CA VAL A 219 3.49 -14.85 7.75
C VAL A 219 3.66 -13.86 6.62
N PHE A 220 2.56 -13.30 6.13
CA PHE A 220 2.60 -12.17 5.20
C PHE A 220 2.91 -10.91 5.99
N ASP A 221 4.00 -10.24 5.65
CA ASP A 221 4.50 -9.07 6.35
C ASP A 221 4.64 -7.89 5.37
N TYR A 222 4.12 -6.72 5.76
CA TYR A 222 4.22 -5.51 4.96
C TYR A 222 4.18 -4.25 5.83
N HIS A 223 4.54 -3.10 5.23
CA HIS A 223 4.52 -1.80 5.89
C HIS A 223 3.30 -0.98 5.48
N TYR A 224 2.78 -0.21 6.44
CA TYR A 224 1.60 0.61 6.26
C TYR A 224 1.81 2.02 6.82
N TYR A 225 2.01 3.01 5.95
CA TYR A 225 2.18 4.41 6.33
C TYR A 225 1.08 5.26 5.71
N ARG A 226 0.19 5.83 6.52
CA ARG A 226 -0.91 6.70 6.09
C ARG A 226 -1.20 7.75 7.15
N ASN A 227 -1.45 8.98 6.71
CA ASN A 227 -1.86 10.09 7.55
C ASN A 227 -3.36 10.44 7.37
N ASN A 228 -4.09 9.63 6.60
CA ASN A 228 -5.51 9.80 6.32
C ASN A 228 -6.40 9.08 7.32
N PRO A 229 -7.69 9.46 7.44
CA PRO A 229 -8.68 8.64 8.11
C PRO A 229 -8.73 7.22 7.51
N PRO A 230 -8.53 6.17 8.31
CA PRO A 230 -8.27 4.81 7.80
C PRO A 230 -9.52 3.98 7.51
N GLU A 231 -10.71 4.53 7.71
CA GLU A 231 -11.96 3.80 7.79
C GLU A 231 -12.31 3.01 6.53
N ASP A 232 -11.94 3.49 5.37
CA ASP A 232 -12.21 2.82 4.10
C ASP A 232 -10.93 2.18 3.52
N GLU A 233 -9.78 2.81 3.65
CA GLU A 233 -8.51 2.34 3.08
C GLU A 233 -8.02 1.05 3.75
N VAL A 234 -7.95 0.99 5.08
CA VAL A 234 -7.42 -0.19 5.81
C VAL A 234 -8.19 -1.46 5.49
N PRO A 235 -9.54 -1.50 5.58
CA PRO A 235 -10.29 -2.70 5.25
C PRO A 235 -10.15 -3.11 3.78
N ALA A 236 -10.15 -2.15 2.86
CA ALA A 236 -10.02 -2.41 1.43
C ALA A 236 -8.64 -3.01 1.08
N GLU A 237 -7.56 -2.45 1.64
CA GLU A 237 -6.20 -2.92 1.41
C GLU A 237 -5.99 -4.33 1.98
N ILE A 238 -6.43 -4.59 3.21
CA ILE A 238 -6.30 -5.92 3.82
C ILE A 238 -7.17 -6.97 3.10
N ALA A 239 -8.36 -6.60 2.65
CA ALA A 239 -9.20 -7.49 1.86
C ALA A 239 -8.55 -7.82 0.51
N ASP A 240 -7.86 -6.85 -0.12
CA ASP A 240 -7.12 -7.05 -1.37
C ASP A 240 -5.92 -7.99 -1.20
N ILE A 241 -5.14 -7.81 -0.14
CA ILE A 241 -4.02 -8.69 0.23
C ILE A 241 -4.51 -10.13 0.44
N LYS A 242 -5.58 -10.32 1.20
CA LYS A 242 -6.20 -11.64 1.44
C LYS A 242 -6.69 -12.28 0.15
N ALA A 243 -7.40 -11.51 -0.69
CA ALA A 243 -7.89 -11.98 -1.98
C ALA A 243 -6.74 -12.43 -2.89
N LEU A 244 -5.62 -11.68 -2.91
CA LEU A 244 -4.44 -12.05 -3.68
C LEU A 244 -3.80 -13.34 -3.15
N MET A 245 -3.67 -13.49 -1.83
CA MET A 245 -3.17 -14.74 -1.24
C MET A 245 -4.05 -15.94 -1.57
N LEU A 246 -5.38 -15.78 -1.50
CA LEU A 246 -6.34 -16.85 -1.87
C LEU A 246 -6.21 -17.25 -3.33
N ARG A 247 -5.96 -16.30 -4.23
CA ARG A 247 -5.76 -16.57 -5.67
C ARG A 247 -4.56 -17.47 -5.95
N TYR A 248 -3.47 -17.30 -5.19
CA TYR A 248 -2.19 -18.02 -5.40
C TYR A 248 -1.94 -19.16 -4.38
N GLY A 249 -2.90 -19.47 -3.54
CA GLY A 249 -2.75 -20.54 -2.57
C GLY A 249 -3.76 -20.45 -1.43
N LYS A 250 -3.33 -20.01 -0.25
CA LYS A 250 -4.19 -19.87 0.93
C LYS A 250 -3.87 -18.61 1.70
N GLU A 251 -4.85 -18.09 2.42
CA GLU A 251 -4.64 -16.99 3.35
C GLU A 251 -3.61 -17.40 4.44
N LYS A 252 -2.68 -16.50 4.71
CA LYS A 252 -1.69 -16.60 5.77
C LYS A 252 -1.90 -15.49 6.80
N PRO A 253 -1.42 -15.65 8.04
CA PRO A 253 -1.45 -14.58 9.02
C PRO A 253 -0.78 -13.32 8.46
N ILE A 254 -1.38 -12.15 8.71
CA ILE A 254 -0.85 -10.86 8.26
C ILE A 254 -0.26 -10.15 9.48
N TRP A 255 0.97 -9.65 9.33
CA TRP A 255 1.61 -8.72 10.23
C TRP A 255 1.88 -7.40 9.52
N ILE A 256 1.83 -6.30 10.26
CA ILE A 256 2.31 -5.00 9.83
C ILE A 256 3.55 -4.69 10.67
N SER A 257 4.72 -4.85 10.07
CA SER A 257 5.99 -4.73 10.80
C SER A 257 6.56 -3.32 10.87
N GLU A 258 5.99 -2.40 10.09
CA GLU A 258 6.16 -0.96 10.26
C GLU A 258 4.88 -0.21 9.90
N SER A 259 4.56 0.77 10.72
CA SER A 259 3.51 1.75 10.43
C SER A 259 3.68 2.96 11.34
N GLY A 260 3.50 4.14 10.79
CA GLY A 260 3.61 5.38 11.53
C GLY A 260 2.66 6.46 11.00
N VAL A 261 2.37 7.42 11.87
CA VAL A 261 1.61 8.62 11.53
C VAL A 261 2.46 9.82 11.86
N SER A 262 2.76 10.64 10.86
CA SER A 262 3.56 11.84 11.05
C SER A 262 2.76 12.95 11.73
N ALA A 263 3.41 13.70 12.58
CA ALA A 263 2.86 14.91 13.18
C ALA A 263 3.71 16.11 12.78
N PRO A 264 3.44 16.75 11.64
CA PRO A 264 4.13 17.97 11.23
C PRO A 264 3.90 19.08 12.26
N THR A 265 4.94 19.83 12.59
CA THR A 265 4.99 20.66 13.79
C THR A 265 4.58 22.12 13.60
N LYS A 266 4.10 22.54 12.44
CA LYS A 266 3.66 23.94 12.21
C LYS A 266 2.46 24.33 13.09
N ASP A 267 1.53 23.38 13.32
CA ASP A 267 0.45 23.49 14.32
C ASP A 267 0.53 22.26 15.25
N LYS A 268 1.35 22.37 16.28
CA LYS A 268 1.60 21.26 17.21
C LYS A 268 0.32 20.73 17.85
N GLU A 269 -0.58 21.60 18.27
CA GLU A 269 -1.77 21.18 19.03
C GLU A 269 -2.68 20.31 18.16
N LYS A 270 -2.99 20.78 16.95
CA LYS A 270 -3.81 20.03 16.00
C LYS A 270 -3.13 18.76 15.53
N SER A 271 -1.86 18.87 15.07
CA SER A 271 -1.11 17.71 14.54
C SER A 271 -0.95 16.60 15.57
N TYR A 272 -0.74 16.93 16.84
CA TYR A 272 -0.59 15.93 17.90
C TYR A 272 -1.92 15.27 18.27
N LYS A 273 -3.03 16.00 18.22
CA LYS A 273 -4.39 15.44 18.40
C LYS A 273 -4.74 14.50 17.24
N ASP A 274 -4.44 14.89 16.02
CA ASP A 274 -4.69 14.08 14.83
C ASP A 274 -3.81 12.82 14.83
N GLN A 275 -2.52 12.95 15.15
CA GLN A 275 -1.63 11.79 15.34
C GLN A 275 -2.18 10.83 16.38
N ALA A 276 -2.62 11.32 17.53
CA ALA A 276 -3.17 10.49 18.60
C ALA A 276 -4.37 9.67 18.15
N ALA A 277 -5.26 10.28 17.38
CA ALA A 277 -6.44 9.61 16.83
C ALA A 277 -6.06 8.57 15.77
N LEU A 278 -5.28 8.95 14.77
CA LEU A 278 -4.94 8.10 13.63
C LEU A 278 -4.09 6.89 14.03
N VAL A 279 -3.14 7.07 14.96
CA VAL A 279 -2.32 5.97 15.51
C VAL A 279 -3.19 4.86 16.09
N VAL A 280 -4.23 5.23 16.85
CA VAL A 280 -5.13 4.27 17.50
C VAL A 280 -6.12 3.67 16.51
N ARG A 281 -6.73 4.50 15.65
CA ARG A 281 -7.74 4.07 14.66
C ARG A 281 -7.13 3.10 13.64
N ASN A 282 -5.94 3.39 13.11
CA ASN A 282 -5.21 2.50 12.19
C ASN A 282 -5.05 1.10 12.79
N GLN A 283 -4.57 1.01 14.02
CA GLN A 283 -4.32 -0.28 14.66
C GLN A 283 -5.62 -1.02 14.98
N LEU A 284 -6.63 -0.36 15.51
CA LEU A 284 -7.93 -0.97 15.81
C LEU A 284 -8.57 -1.55 14.55
N LEU A 285 -8.53 -0.83 13.42
CA LEU A 285 -9.08 -1.30 12.16
C LEU A 285 -8.26 -2.45 11.55
N CYS A 286 -6.94 -2.37 11.60
CA CYS A 286 -6.08 -3.49 11.19
C CYS A 286 -6.39 -4.77 11.97
N LEU A 287 -6.52 -4.68 13.29
CA LEU A 287 -6.87 -5.81 14.15
C LEU A 287 -8.29 -6.34 13.84
N ALA A 288 -9.26 -5.45 13.62
CA ALA A 288 -10.63 -5.83 13.24
C ALA A 288 -10.68 -6.53 11.88
N CYS A 289 -9.76 -6.19 10.97
CA CYS A 289 -9.58 -6.87 9.67
C CYS A 289 -8.76 -8.17 9.76
N GLY A 290 -8.31 -8.55 10.97
CA GLY A 290 -7.63 -9.83 11.22
C GLY A 290 -6.11 -9.80 11.15
N VAL A 291 -5.48 -8.62 11.10
CA VAL A 291 -4.03 -8.47 11.33
C VAL A 291 -3.70 -9.04 12.70
N LYS A 292 -2.63 -9.82 12.78
CA LYS A 292 -2.27 -10.55 14.00
C LYS A 292 -1.28 -9.81 14.87
N ARG A 293 -0.45 -8.95 14.27
CA ARG A 293 0.52 -8.14 14.98
C ARG A 293 0.82 -6.85 14.23
N PHE A 294 1.01 -5.79 15.01
CA PHE A 294 1.22 -4.45 14.49
C PHE A 294 2.41 -3.81 15.20
N PHE A 295 3.44 -3.43 14.45
CA PHE A 295 4.61 -2.72 14.93
C PHE A 295 4.51 -1.25 14.58
N TYR A 296 4.48 -0.41 15.58
CA TYR A 296 4.48 1.03 15.36
C TYR A 296 5.91 1.54 15.11
N PHE A 297 6.09 2.39 14.12
CA PHE A 297 7.31 3.11 13.80
C PHE A 297 7.04 4.63 13.86
N ASP A 298 7.66 5.38 14.74
CA ASP A 298 8.77 5.11 15.61
C ASP A 298 8.38 5.45 17.07
N LEU A 299 9.16 5.02 18.03
CA LEU A 299 8.94 5.36 19.43
C LEU A 299 9.23 6.83 19.70
N GLN A 300 10.29 7.40 19.09
CA GLN A 300 10.78 8.74 19.32
C GLN A 300 11.09 9.44 17.99
N ASN A 301 10.72 10.71 17.85
CA ASN A 301 11.12 11.53 16.71
C ASN A 301 12.65 11.51 16.53
N TRP A 302 13.09 11.55 15.28
CA TRP A 302 14.52 11.75 14.99
C TRP A 302 14.93 13.21 15.17
N THR A 303 14.00 14.12 14.88
CA THR A 303 14.16 15.57 15.05
C THR A 303 12.83 16.21 15.36
N ASP A 304 12.86 17.35 16.03
CA ASP A 304 11.68 18.20 16.25
C ASP A 304 11.69 19.46 15.35
N ASN A 305 12.65 19.54 14.41
CA ASN A 305 12.69 20.62 13.42
C ASN A 305 11.52 20.48 12.44
N PRO A 306 10.65 21.50 12.29
CA PRO A 306 9.47 21.43 11.42
C PRO A 306 9.79 21.24 9.93
N ASP A 307 10.96 21.66 9.49
CA ASP A 307 11.36 21.63 8.08
C ASP A 307 11.98 20.28 7.64
N ASP A 308 12.25 19.39 8.58
CA ASP A 308 12.78 18.06 8.29
C ASP A 308 11.69 17.13 7.72
N PRO A 309 12.09 16.05 6.99
CA PRO A 309 11.17 15.13 6.34
C PRO A 309 10.09 14.55 7.28
N TRP A 310 8.95 14.18 6.70
CA TRP A 310 7.78 13.68 7.43
C TRP A 310 8.06 12.44 8.28
N ASP A 311 8.94 11.55 7.81
CA ASP A 311 9.33 10.30 8.45
C ASP A 311 10.16 10.51 9.73
N SER A 312 10.78 11.67 9.89
CA SER A 312 11.50 12.04 11.11
C SER A 312 10.57 12.38 12.30
N LYS A 313 9.25 12.51 12.07
CA LYS A 313 8.25 13.00 13.04
C LYS A 313 7.17 11.97 13.39
N LEU A 314 7.46 10.70 13.17
CA LEU A 314 6.54 9.59 13.45
C LEU A 314 6.45 9.20 14.93
N GLY A 315 7.41 9.65 15.74
CA GLY A 315 7.54 9.24 17.15
C GLY A 315 6.32 9.55 18.03
N LEU A 316 6.08 8.70 19.01
CA LEU A 316 5.14 8.95 20.12
C LEU A 316 5.76 9.86 21.20
N VAL A 317 7.09 10.02 21.14
CA VAL A 317 7.91 10.87 21.99
C VAL A 317 8.65 11.86 21.10
N GLU A 318 8.78 13.11 21.52
CA GLU A 318 9.61 14.10 20.81
C GLU A 318 11.09 13.74 20.89
N ALA A 319 11.92 14.30 20.01
CA ALA A 319 13.38 14.09 20.04
C ALA A 319 14.00 14.46 21.38
N GLY A 320 13.49 15.50 22.05
CA GLY A 320 13.86 15.91 23.41
C GLY A 320 13.44 14.95 24.51
N GLY A 321 12.60 13.96 24.25
CA GLY A 321 12.11 12.98 25.22
C GLY A 321 10.77 13.33 25.87
N GLU A 322 10.04 14.33 25.38
CA GLU A 322 8.70 14.68 25.83
C GLU A 322 7.65 13.76 25.21
N LYS A 323 6.73 13.24 26.02
CA LYS A 323 5.66 12.36 25.55
C LYS A 323 4.56 13.16 24.87
N LYS A 324 4.22 12.79 23.64
CA LYS A 324 3.11 13.40 22.92
C LYS A 324 1.75 12.85 23.41
N PRO A 325 0.61 13.48 23.09
CA PRO A 325 -0.72 12.92 23.34
C PRO A 325 -0.91 11.51 22.73
N SER A 326 -0.28 11.24 21.59
CA SER A 326 -0.27 9.92 20.94
C SER A 326 0.35 8.82 21.82
N PHE A 327 1.33 9.14 22.69
CA PHE A 327 1.87 8.19 23.66
C PHE A 327 0.81 7.73 24.67
N LEU A 328 0.02 8.66 25.19
CA LEU A 328 -1.03 8.35 26.17
C LEU A 328 -2.19 7.60 25.50
N ALA A 329 -2.58 8.01 24.29
CA ALA A 329 -3.63 7.33 23.52
C ALA A 329 -3.22 5.89 23.18
N TYR A 330 -1.97 5.68 22.75
CA TYR A 330 -1.40 4.36 22.49
C TYR A 330 -1.39 3.49 23.76
N LYS A 331 -0.89 4.02 24.88
CA LYS A 331 -0.89 3.33 26.16
C LYS A 331 -2.28 2.89 26.60
N THR A 332 -3.27 3.77 26.43
CA THR A 332 -4.67 3.47 26.76
C THR A 332 -5.22 2.38 25.85
N MET A 333 -4.95 2.45 24.53
CA MET A 333 -5.34 1.43 23.58
C MET A 333 -4.75 0.07 23.95
N VAL A 334 -3.45 -0.03 24.20
CA VAL A 334 -2.80 -1.29 24.58
C VAL A 334 -3.49 -1.87 25.82
N LYS A 335 -3.71 -1.07 26.85
CA LYS A 335 -4.38 -1.50 28.09
C LYS A 335 -5.80 -2.00 27.85
N GLU A 336 -6.57 -1.34 26.99
CA GLU A 336 -7.98 -1.67 26.76
C GLU A 336 -8.19 -2.76 25.69
N VAL A 337 -7.20 -3.02 24.83
CA VAL A 337 -7.36 -3.94 23.68
C VAL A 337 -6.51 -5.21 23.83
N ASP A 338 -5.30 -5.11 24.40
CA ASP A 338 -4.39 -6.25 24.44
C ASP A 338 -4.96 -7.40 25.27
N PHE A 339 -4.70 -8.63 24.82
CA PHE A 339 -5.23 -9.87 25.40
C PHE A 339 -6.77 -9.98 25.38
N LYS A 340 -7.47 -9.13 24.62
CA LYS A 340 -8.88 -9.26 24.33
C LYS A 340 -9.10 -9.80 22.92
N ASN A 341 -10.25 -10.41 22.70
CA ASN A 341 -10.64 -10.89 21.38
C ASN A 341 -11.21 -9.71 20.59
N VAL A 342 -10.51 -9.30 19.54
CA VAL A 342 -11.06 -8.34 18.58
C VAL A 342 -12.04 -9.08 17.68
N ILE A 343 -13.33 -8.76 17.83
CA ILE A 343 -14.41 -9.46 17.14
C ILE A 343 -14.57 -8.97 15.70
N GLY A 344 -14.61 -7.64 15.52
CA GLY A 344 -14.77 -7.03 14.23
C GLY A 344 -15.21 -5.58 14.32
N ARG A 345 -15.54 -5.01 13.17
CA ARG A 345 -15.90 -3.60 12.99
C ARG A 345 -17.42 -3.44 13.02
N PHE A 346 -17.88 -2.36 13.65
CA PHE A 346 -19.26 -1.90 13.63
C PHE A 346 -19.31 -0.50 13.00
N ARG A 347 -20.05 -0.33 11.91
CA ARG A 347 -20.03 0.90 11.11
C ARG A 347 -21.34 1.67 11.16
N ARG A 348 -21.22 3.00 11.22
CA ARG A 348 -22.32 3.95 10.99
C ARG A 348 -21.84 5.12 10.09
N PRO A 349 -21.50 4.84 8.82
CA PRO A 349 -20.96 5.87 7.93
C PRO A 349 -21.95 7.01 7.71
N ASP A 350 -23.24 6.71 7.57
CA ASP A 350 -24.29 7.74 7.42
C ASP A 350 -24.45 8.62 8.67
N GLU A 351 -24.02 8.11 9.81
CA GLU A 351 -23.98 8.83 11.07
C GLU A 351 -22.63 9.45 11.40
N GLY A 352 -21.58 9.17 10.58
CA GLY A 352 -20.25 9.74 10.71
C GLY A 352 -19.42 9.17 11.87
N TRP A 353 -19.67 7.90 12.29
CA TRP A 353 -18.88 7.25 13.32
C TRP A 353 -18.65 5.77 13.04
N ASP A 354 -17.60 5.25 13.66
CA ASP A 354 -17.15 3.86 13.55
C ASP A 354 -16.79 3.31 14.93
N ALA A 355 -16.74 1.97 15.03
CA ALA A 355 -16.30 1.31 16.24
C ALA A 355 -15.72 -0.07 15.96
N VAL A 356 -14.90 -0.54 16.91
CA VAL A 356 -14.42 -1.94 16.95
C VAL A 356 -14.97 -2.61 18.20
N LEU A 357 -15.60 -3.77 18.00
CA LEU A 357 -16.13 -4.60 19.09
C LEU A 357 -15.05 -5.55 19.60
N LEU A 358 -14.87 -5.55 20.90
CA LEU A 358 -13.94 -6.38 21.64
C LEU A 358 -14.70 -7.27 22.61
N PHE A 359 -14.16 -8.46 22.90
CA PHE A 359 -14.63 -9.32 23.98
C PHE A 359 -13.49 -9.53 24.99
N ASP A 360 -13.75 -9.21 26.24
CA ASP A 360 -12.86 -9.47 27.37
C ASP A 360 -13.17 -10.85 27.96
N PRO A 361 -12.36 -11.89 27.67
CA PRO A 361 -12.65 -13.25 28.16
C PRO A 361 -12.47 -13.39 29.68
N LYS A 362 -11.66 -12.50 30.29
CA LYS A 362 -11.42 -12.51 31.73
C LYS A 362 -12.63 -12.08 32.54
N HIS A 363 -13.38 -11.11 32.03
CA HIS A 363 -14.54 -10.53 32.71
C HIS A 363 -15.87 -10.89 32.03
N SER A 364 -15.81 -11.64 30.92
CA SER A 364 -16.99 -12.03 30.10
C SER A 364 -17.81 -10.80 29.67
N LYS A 365 -17.15 -9.74 29.21
CA LYS A 365 -17.78 -8.48 28.85
C LYS A 365 -17.40 -8.01 27.44
N TYR A 366 -18.35 -7.34 26.81
CA TYR A 366 -18.12 -6.68 25.52
C TYR A 366 -17.75 -5.22 25.72
N ILE A 367 -16.84 -4.74 24.89
CA ILE A 367 -16.30 -3.38 24.88
C ILE A 367 -16.41 -2.84 23.48
N LEU A 368 -16.91 -1.63 23.32
CA LEU A 368 -16.94 -0.95 22.04
C LEU A 368 -15.93 0.21 22.06
N ALA A 369 -14.90 0.13 21.22
CA ALA A 369 -14.00 1.24 20.96
C ALA A 369 -14.61 2.09 19.84
N ALA A 370 -15.16 3.26 20.15
CA ALA A 370 -15.94 4.08 19.23
C ALA A 370 -15.35 5.49 19.02
N TRP A 371 -15.44 6.01 17.78
CA TRP A 371 -14.91 7.33 17.39
C TRP A 371 -15.70 7.96 16.25
N CYS A 372 -15.56 9.29 16.07
CA CYS A 372 -16.02 10.01 14.88
C CYS A 372 -15.02 9.83 13.72
N ASN A 373 -15.51 9.63 12.49
CA ASN A 373 -14.67 9.40 11.31
C ASN A 373 -13.88 10.64 10.91
N GLY A 374 -14.50 11.84 10.97
CA GLY A 374 -13.84 13.10 10.63
C GLY A 374 -12.88 13.58 11.71
N LEU A 375 -11.69 14.07 11.32
CA LEU A 375 -10.78 14.75 12.23
C LEU A 375 -11.38 16.08 12.70
N GLY A 376 -11.29 16.36 14.01
CA GLY A 376 -11.90 17.52 14.64
C GLY A 376 -13.41 17.42 14.90
N SER A 377 -14.06 16.33 14.49
CA SER A 377 -15.49 16.10 14.69
C SER A 377 -15.81 15.60 16.09
N THR A 378 -16.99 15.99 16.62
CA THR A 378 -17.57 15.46 17.85
C THR A 378 -19.03 15.09 17.63
N LYS A 379 -19.49 14.06 18.33
CA LYS A 379 -20.88 13.62 18.24
C LYS A 379 -21.34 12.98 19.54
N LYS A 380 -22.58 13.21 19.89
CA LYS A 380 -23.26 12.51 20.99
C LYS A 380 -23.97 11.29 20.44
N VAL A 381 -23.61 10.10 20.94
CA VAL A 381 -24.14 8.80 20.50
C VAL A 381 -24.73 8.06 21.69
N ASP A 382 -25.87 7.42 21.49
CA ASP A 382 -26.54 6.59 22.47
C ASP A 382 -26.14 5.13 22.30
N PHE A 383 -25.35 4.62 23.26
CA PHE A 383 -24.89 3.23 23.25
C PHE A 383 -25.80 2.34 24.10
N VAL A 384 -26.20 1.22 23.54
CA VAL A 384 -27.00 0.19 24.24
C VAL A 384 -26.08 -0.66 25.09
N CYS A 385 -26.34 -0.72 26.39
CA CYS A 385 -25.51 -1.40 27.38
C CYS A 385 -26.35 -2.34 28.26
N GLU A 386 -25.68 -3.29 28.90
CA GLU A 386 -26.28 -4.10 29.97
C GLU A 386 -26.69 -3.21 31.18
N PRO A 387 -27.70 -3.59 31.99
CA PRO A 387 -28.27 -2.74 33.02
C PRO A 387 -27.41 -2.69 34.30
N LEU A 388 -26.14 -2.32 34.13
CA LEU A 388 -25.15 -2.18 35.21
C LEU A 388 -24.43 -0.84 35.09
N ASP A 389 -23.46 -0.60 35.94
CA ASP A 389 -22.55 0.52 35.82
C ASP A 389 -21.73 0.40 34.53
N VAL A 390 -21.81 1.40 33.69
CA VAL A 390 -21.05 1.50 32.46
C VAL A 390 -19.74 2.23 32.71
N LYS A 391 -18.64 1.55 32.50
CA LYS A 391 -17.30 2.16 32.53
C LYS A 391 -16.99 2.71 31.16
N ILE A 392 -16.64 3.97 31.07
CA ILE A 392 -16.15 4.66 29.87
C ILE A 392 -14.70 5.05 30.10
N VAL A 393 -13.80 4.58 29.22
CA VAL A 393 -12.39 4.96 29.26
C VAL A 393 -12.14 5.97 28.14
N HIS A 394 -11.66 7.14 28.51
CA HIS A 394 -11.32 8.22 27.61
C HIS A 394 -9.96 7.97 26.93
N PRO A 395 -9.67 8.63 25.79
CA PRO A 395 -8.49 8.36 24.97
C PRO A 395 -7.16 8.41 25.72
N TYR A 396 -7.05 9.27 26.71
CA TYR A 396 -5.79 9.46 27.47
C TYR A 396 -5.77 8.76 28.82
N GLY A 397 -6.74 7.86 29.08
CA GLY A 397 -6.75 6.95 30.22
C GLY A 397 -7.68 7.35 31.37
N ASP A 398 -8.33 8.49 31.32
CA ASP A 398 -9.34 8.89 32.32
C ASP A 398 -10.53 7.92 32.28
N VAL A 399 -11.10 7.64 33.45
CA VAL A 399 -12.19 6.68 33.59
C VAL A 399 -13.42 7.37 34.17
N GLU A 400 -14.54 7.21 33.49
CA GLU A 400 -15.86 7.64 33.96
C GLU A 400 -16.73 6.42 34.24
N ILE A 401 -17.41 6.40 35.35
CA ILE A 401 -18.43 5.38 35.68
C ILE A 401 -19.80 6.04 35.67
N ARG A 402 -20.72 5.51 34.90
CA ARG A 402 -22.11 5.95 34.83
C ARG A 402 -23.03 4.86 35.34
N THR A 403 -23.72 5.13 36.45
CA THR A 403 -24.78 4.26 36.95
C THR A 403 -26.04 4.52 36.15
N LEU A 404 -26.51 3.49 35.44
CA LEU A 404 -27.73 3.57 34.63
C LEU A 404 -28.96 3.38 35.53
N ASN A 405 -29.62 4.47 35.87
CA ASN A 405 -30.90 4.45 36.61
C ASN A 405 -31.94 3.67 35.82
N ALA A 406 -32.77 2.93 36.54
CA ALA A 406 -33.86 2.11 35.98
C ALA A 406 -34.95 2.98 35.35
N SER A 407 -34.78 3.32 34.05
CA SER A 407 -35.89 3.84 33.23
C SER A 407 -36.59 2.64 32.56
N PRO A 408 -37.90 2.55 32.51
CA PRO A 408 -38.63 1.44 31.91
C PRO A 408 -38.49 1.52 30.37
N ALA A 409 -37.45 0.86 29.83
CA ALA A 409 -37.44 0.51 28.43
C ALA A 409 -38.38 -0.66 28.16
N PRO A 410 -38.95 -0.83 26.97
CA PRO A 410 -39.86 -1.92 26.65
C PRO A 410 -39.24 -3.30 26.87
N ASP A 411 -37.92 -3.44 26.80
CA ASP A 411 -37.19 -4.60 27.24
C ASP A 411 -36.52 -4.31 28.62
N GLN A 412 -36.68 -5.22 29.54
CA GLN A 412 -36.12 -5.08 30.89
C GLN A 412 -34.59 -5.31 30.96
N PHE A 413 -33.94 -5.56 29.84
CA PHE A 413 -32.58 -6.13 29.80
C PHE A 413 -31.50 -5.15 29.33
N THR A 414 -31.86 -4.04 28.66
CA THR A 414 -30.88 -3.09 28.11
C THR A 414 -31.17 -1.66 28.55
N ARG A 415 -30.14 -0.84 28.54
CA ARG A 415 -30.20 0.60 28.85
C ARG A 415 -29.38 1.36 27.83
N SER A 416 -29.74 2.60 27.53
CA SER A 416 -28.93 3.47 26.69
C SER A 416 -28.09 4.42 27.56
N VAL A 417 -26.82 4.57 27.20
CA VAL A 417 -25.93 5.59 27.74
C VAL A 417 -25.50 6.55 26.63
N SER A 418 -25.76 7.82 26.83
CA SER A 418 -25.38 8.87 25.88
C SER A 418 -23.92 9.29 26.13
N VAL A 419 -23.04 9.06 25.18
CA VAL A 419 -21.63 9.41 25.28
C VAL A 419 -21.27 10.37 24.15
N GLU A 420 -20.55 11.42 24.49
CA GLU A 420 -19.93 12.27 23.48
C GLU A 420 -18.64 11.59 23.02
N ILE A 421 -18.52 11.31 21.73
CA ILE A 421 -17.33 10.75 21.08
C ILE A 421 -16.70 11.81 20.18
N ASP A 422 -15.40 11.75 20.00
CA ASP A 422 -14.63 12.59 19.09
C ASP A 422 -13.77 11.73 18.15
N GLN A 423 -12.82 12.33 17.49
CA GLN A 423 -11.91 11.61 16.58
C GLN A 423 -11.06 10.53 17.27
N ASN A 424 -10.88 10.61 18.59
CA ASN A 424 -10.09 9.65 19.36
C ASN A 424 -11.01 8.57 19.96
N PRO A 425 -10.67 7.27 19.82
CA PRO A 425 -11.48 6.19 20.34
C PRO A 425 -11.74 6.27 21.85
N ARG A 426 -13.01 6.11 22.24
CA ARG A 426 -13.43 5.88 23.63
C ARG A 426 -13.89 4.46 23.79
N TYR A 427 -13.59 3.86 24.94
CA TYR A 427 -13.88 2.46 25.23
C TYR A 427 -15.07 2.38 26.15
N ILE A 428 -16.21 1.93 25.63
CA ILE A 428 -17.48 1.77 26.35
C ILE A 428 -17.61 0.30 26.74
N HIS A 429 -17.51 0.02 28.04
CA HIS A 429 -17.62 -1.33 28.58
C HIS A 429 -19.08 -1.76 28.80
N SER A 430 -19.30 -3.07 28.86
CA SER A 430 -20.61 -3.69 29.12
C SER A 430 -21.67 -3.32 28.08
N VAL A 431 -21.25 -3.16 26.80
CA VAL A 431 -22.22 -2.98 25.70
C VAL A 431 -23.04 -4.25 25.46
N ASP A 432 -24.28 -4.11 25.02
CA ASP A 432 -25.17 -5.24 24.74
C ASP A 432 -24.68 -6.05 23.52
N PRO A 433 -24.27 -7.32 23.70
CA PRO A 433 -23.74 -8.11 22.61
C PRO A 433 -24.74 -8.30 21.47
N PHE A 434 -26.03 -8.48 21.78
CA PHE A 434 -27.03 -8.70 20.75
C PHE A 434 -27.17 -7.52 19.78
N ARG A 435 -26.92 -6.31 20.25
CA ARG A 435 -26.99 -5.09 19.41
C ARG A 435 -25.80 -4.94 18.48
N TYR A 436 -24.58 -5.31 18.91
CA TYR A 436 -23.35 -5.00 18.18
C TYR A 436 -22.69 -6.21 17.53
N LEU A 437 -22.80 -7.38 18.20
CA LEU A 437 -22.09 -8.58 17.77
C LEU A 437 -22.48 -9.08 16.36
N PRO A 438 -23.77 -9.15 15.98
CA PRO A 438 -24.14 -9.67 14.66
C PRO A 438 -23.50 -8.89 13.52
N GLU A 439 -23.57 -7.56 13.55
CA GLU A 439 -22.99 -6.71 12.50
C GLU A 439 -21.45 -6.74 12.48
N ALA A 440 -20.81 -6.92 13.64
CA ALA A 440 -19.35 -7.00 13.75
C ALA A 440 -18.78 -8.38 13.37
N ALA A 441 -19.55 -9.44 13.59
CA ALA A 441 -19.06 -10.82 13.51
C ALA A 441 -19.51 -11.58 12.26
N VAL A 442 -20.65 -11.21 11.68
CA VAL A 442 -21.26 -11.94 10.54
C VAL A 442 -20.97 -11.21 9.23
N ARG A 443 -20.34 -11.89 8.30
CA ARG A 443 -19.91 -11.30 7.02
C ARG A 443 -19.93 -12.32 5.88
N LEU A 444 -19.95 -11.83 4.65
CA LEU A 444 -19.68 -12.66 3.49
C LEU A 444 -18.17 -12.99 3.42
N SER A 445 -17.85 -14.22 3.15
CA SER A 445 -16.48 -14.71 3.08
C SER A 445 -16.23 -15.41 1.74
N PRO A 446 -15.14 -15.05 1.05
CA PRO A 446 -14.22 -13.96 1.34
C PRO A 446 -14.84 -12.57 1.13
N GLU A 447 -14.34 -11.54 1.84
CA GLU A 447 -14.81 -10.15 1.70
C GLU A 447 -14.44 -9.53 0.35
N LYS A 448 -13.35 -9.98 -0.22
CA LYS A 448 -12.94 -9.68 -1.61
C LYS A 448 -12.40 -10.94 -2.27
N ILE A 449 -12.66 -11.10 -3.56
CA ILE A 449 -12.17 -12.23 -4.36
C ILE A 449 -11.88 -11.82 -5.80
N TYR A 450 -10.83 -12.39 -6.39
CA TYR A 450 -10.54 -12.32 -7.81
C TYR A 450 -11.08 -13.56 -8.50
N MET A 451 -11.91 -13.39 -9.52
CA MET A 451 -12.49 -14.47 -10.29
C MET A 451 -12.20 -14.33 -11.80
N ASN A 452 -11.94 -15.45 -12.44
CA ASN A 452 -11.95 -15.49 -13.90
C ASN A 452 -13.39 -15.75 -14.42
N PRO A 453 -13.76 -15.30 -15.62
CA PRO A 453 -14.98 -15.74 -16.25
C PRO A 453 -15.07 -17.27 -16.30
N GLY A 454 -16.23 -17.83 -15.96
CA GLY A 454 -16.46 -19.27 -15.88
C GLY A 454 -15.89 -19.97 -14.63
N GLU A 455 -15.31 -19.23 -13.70
CA GLU A 455 -14.77 -19.78 -12.47
C GLU A 455 -15.84 -19.95 -11.39
N LYS A 456 -15.66 -20.96 -10.55
CA LYS A 456 -16.48 -21.21 -9.37
C LYS A 456 -15.62 -21.25 -8.13
N VAL A 457 -15.99 -20.48 -7.11
CA VAL A 457 -15.25 -20.33 -5.86
C VAL A 457 -16.12 -20.57 -4.65
N GLY A 458 -15.51 -20.92 -3.52
CA GLY A 458 -16.20 -21.00 -2.23
C GLY A 458 -16.64 -19.60 -1.79
N PHE A 459 -17.92 -19.45 -1.44
CA PHE A 459 -18.50 -18.17 -1.04
C PHE A 459 -19.71 -18.37 -0.15
N ARG A 460 -19.65 -17.87 1.08
CA ARG A 460 -20.71 -18.12 2.06
C ARG A 460 -20.80 -17.00 3.10
N LEU A 461 -21.89 -17.03 3.86
CA LEU A 461 -21.99 -16.27 5.09
C LEU A 461 -21.17 -16.98 6.18
N GLU A 462 -20.24 -16.24 6.78
CA GLU A 462 -19.43 -16.75 7.89
C GLU A 462 -19.60 -15.89 9.14
N THR A 463 -19.47 -16.56 10.28
CA THR A 463 -19.33 -15.88 11.57
C THR A 463 -17.86 -15.86 11.98
N SER A 464 -17.42 -14.79 12.65
CA SER A 464 -16.08 -14.74 13.20
C SER A 464 -15.80 -15.99 14.06
N PRO A 465 -14.67 -16.70 13.83
CA PRO A 465 -14.37 -17.94 14.60
C PRO A 465 -14.19 -17.68 16.11
N LEU A 466 -14.08 -16.41 16.51
CA LEU A 466 -14.03 -16.00 17.92
C LEU A 466 -15.42 -15.95 18.57
N VAL A 467 -16.47 -16.20 17.80
CA VAL A 467 -17.87 -16.08 18.22
C VAL A 467 -18.54 -17.44 18.17
N ASN A 468 -18.17 -18.36 19.08
CA ASN A 468 -19.04 -19.48 19.44
C ASN A 468 -20.31 -19.02 20.24
N LEU A 469 -20.66 -17.76 20.07
CA LEU A 469 -21.66 -17.07 20.90
C LEU A 469 -23.08 -17.19 20.37
N PHE A 470 -23.25 -17.77 19.18
CA PHE A 470 -24.58 -18.10 18.66
C PHE A 470 -25.11 -19.44 19.13
N GLU A 471 -24.66 -19.98 20.27
CA GLU A 471 -25.44 -21.08 20.94
C GLU A 471 -26.89 -20.66 21.19
N HIS A 472 -27.21 -19.36 21.07
CA HIS A 472 -28.50 -18.77 21.38
C HIS A 472 -29.05 -17.83 20.30
N ALA A 473 -28.48 -17.82 19.10
CA ALA A 473 -28.99 -17.04 17.99
C ALA A 473 -28.84 -17.78 16.65
N GLU A 474 -29.76 -17.55 15.73
CA GLU A 474 -29.68 -18.03 14.34
C GLU A 474 -29.52 -16.87 13.40
N ALA A 475 -28.62 -17.03 12.42
CA ALA A 475 -28.42 -16.08 11.33
C ALA A 475 -28.89 -16.70 10.01
N GLU A 476 -29.77 -16.02 9.30
CA GLU A 476 -30.28 -16.44 7.99
C GLU A 476 -30.15 -15.33 6.95
N ILE A 477 -29.93 -15.71 5.70
CA ILE A 477 -30.01 -14.82 4.57
C ILE A 477 -31.47 -14.68 4.14
N ILE A 478 -32.04 -13.49 4.32
CA ILE A 478 -33.43 -13.18 3.94
C ILE A 478 -33.54 -12.53 2.56
N GLY A 479 -32.43 -12.14 1.97
CA GLY A 479 -32.36 -11.62 0.61
C GLY A 479 -30.92 -11.56 0.12
N LYS A 480 -30.72 -11.84 -1.15
CA LYS A 480 -29.40 -11.79 -1.81
C LYS A 480 -29.50 -11.07 -3.16
N THR A 481 -28.47 -10.33 -3.49
CA THR A 481 -28.40 -9.55 -4.73
C THR A 481 -27.06 -9.79 -5.40
N PRO A 482 -26.86 -10.90 -6.12
CA PRO A 482 -25.71 -11.05 -6.99
C PRO A 482 -25.90 -10.17 -8.24
N PRO A 483 -24.86 -9.49 -8.71
CA PRO A 483 -24.87 -8.76 -9.97
C PRO A 483 -25.08 -9.68 -11.16
N GLU A 484 -25.49 -9.12 -12.30
CA GLU A 484 -25.61 -9.85 -13.57
C GLU A 484 -24.29 -10.59 -13.92
N GLY A 485 -24.43 -11.83 -14.34
CA GLY A 485 -23.31 -12.70 -14.66
C GLY A 485 -22.69 -13.44 -13.46
N LEU A 486 -23.17 -13.20 -12.23
CA LEU A 486 -22.77 -13.95 -11.05
C LEU A 486 -23.94 -14.77 -10.50
N VAL A 487 -23.69 -16.05 -10.17
CA VAL A 487 -24.67 -16.96 -9.57
C VAL A 487 -24.16 -17.38 -8.19
N TRP A 488 -24.90 -17.02 -7.15
CA TRP A 488 -24.59 -17.44 -5.78
C TRP A 488 -25.46 -18.61 -5.37
N ASP A 489 -24.83 -19.78 -5.23
CA ASP A 489 -25.41 -20.99 -4.71
C ASP A 489 -25.13 -21.10 -3.20
N GLU A 490 -26.05 -20.57 -2.41
CA GLU A 490 -25.94 -20.55 -0.96
C GLU A 490 -25.93 -21.96 -0.35
N LYS A 491 -26.69 -22.89 -0.92
CA LYS A 491 -26.80 -24.27 -0.43
C LYS A 491 -25.46 -25.01 -0.51
N ASN A 492 -24.70 -24.77 -1.60
CA ASN A 492 -23.39 -25.38 -1.80
C ASN A 492 -22.25 -24.46 -1.37
N GLY A 493 -22.55 -23.24 -0.88
CA GLY A 493 -21.57 -22.27 -0.42
C GLY A 493 -20.59 -21.83 -1.52
N SER A 494 -21.12 -21.50 -2.71
CA SER A 494 -20.30 -21.15 -3.85
C SER A 494 -20.85 -19.98 -4.67
N LEU A 495 -19.93 -19.21 -5.27
CA LEU A 495 -20.20 -18.18 -6.25
C LEU A 495 -19.59 -18.61 -7.60
N GLU A 496 -20.36 -18.49 -8.67
CA GLU A 496 -19.94 -18.84 -10.02
C GLU A 496 -20.09 -17.64 -10.96
N ALA A 497 -19.04 -17.33 -11.70
CA ALA A 497 -19.05 -16.31 -12.74
C ALA A 497 -19.46 -16.92 -14.09
N SER A 498 -20.33 -16.28 -14.83
CA SER A 498 -20.64 -16.71 -16.20
C SER A 498 -19.40 -16.54 -17.11
N LYS A 499 -19.33 -17.32 -18.19
CA LYS A 499 -18.20 -17.24 -19.13
C LYS A 499 -18.13 -15.90 -19.87
N ASP A 500 -19.28 -15.24 -20.00
CA ASP A 500 -19.43 -13.99 -20.75
C ASP A 500 -19.49 -12.76 -19.84
N ILE A 501 -19.21 -12.91 -18.55
CA ILE A 501 -19.24 -11.80 -17.59
C ILE A 501 -18.14 -10.76 -17.95
N SER A 502 -18.54 -9.50 -17.96
CA SER A 502 -17.60 -8.41 -18.23
C SER A 502 -16.60 -8.24 -17.07
N PRO A 503 -15.30 -8.01 -17.38
CA PRO A 503 -14.28 -7.67 -16.38
C PRO A 503 -14.66 -6.43 -15.58
N GLY A 504 -14.10 -6.33 -14.39
CA GLY A 504 -14.26 -5.19 -13.47
C GLY A 504 -14.88 -5.56 -12.13
N THR A 505 -15.04 -4.56 -11.31
CA THR A 505 -15.53 -4.69 -9.93
C THR A 505 -17.04 -4.93 -9.89
N LYS A 506 -17.45 -5.92 -9.12
CA LYS A 506 -18.86 -6.25 -8.84
C LYS A 506 -19.07 -6.31 -7.32
N THR A 507 -20.25 -5.96 -6.84
CA THR A 507 -20.60 -6.06 -5.43
C THR A 507 -21.72 -7.10 -5.24
N VAL A 508 -21.44 -8.16 -4.51
CA VAL A 508 -22.43 -9.14 -4.05
C VAL A 508 -22.92 -8.73 -2.68
N SER A 509 -24.22 -8.64 -2.48
CA SER A 509 -24.83 -8.23 -1.20
C SER A 509 -25.82 -9.27 -0.69
N ALA A 510 -25.93 -9.32 0.65
CA ALA A 510 -26.95 -10.10 1.35
C ALA A 510 -27.59 -9.28 2.46
N ASN A 511 -28.91 -9.42 2.62
CA ASN A 511 -29.61 -9.00 3.82
C ASN A 511 -29.65 -10.19 4.79
N VAL A 512 -29.16 -9.98 5.99
CA VAL A 512 -29.03 -10.99 7.02
C VAL A 512 -30.00 -10.67 8.16
N ARG A 513 -30.74 -11.68 8.62
CA ARG A 513 -31.55 -11.62 9.83
C ARG A 513 -30.90 -12.47 10.90
N VAL A 514 -30.72 -11.91 12.08
CA VAL A 514 -30.29 -12.63 13.28
C VAL A 514 -31.41 -12.60 14.32
N ALA A 515 -31.82 -13.76 14.74
CA ALA A 515 -32.89 -13.91 15.74
C ALA A 515 -32.36 -14.61 17.00
N SER A 516 -32.72 -14.09 18.17
CA SER A 516 -32.40 -14.76 19.44
C SER A 516 -33.20 -16.07 19.60
N LEU A 517 -32.52 -17.15 19.99
CA LEU A 517 -33.14 -18.45 20.31
C LEU A 517 -33.56 -18.55 21.78
N LEU A 518 -33.23 -17.57 22.60
CA LEU A 518 -33.63 -17.59 24.01
C LEU A 518 -35.15 -17.43 24.15
N LYS A 519 -35.82 -18.30 24.89
CA LYS A 519 -37.28 -18.29 25.04
C LYS A 519 -37.85 -16.96 25.54
N PHE A 520 -37.07 -16.17 26.21
CA PHE A 520 -37.49 -14.90 26.82
C PHE A 520 -36.94 -13.68 26.03
N ASP A 521 -36.07 -13.89 25.07
CA ASP A 521 -35.50 -12.84 24.22
C ASP A 521 -36.04 -13.05 22.79
N ARG A 522 -36.91 -12.15 22.34
CA ARG A 522 -37.54 -12.21 21.01
C ARG A 522 -36.92 -11.16 20.06
N ARG A 523 -35.75 -10.66 20.35
CA ARG A 523 -35.10 -9.65 19.53
C ARG A 523 -34.71 -10.22 18.17
N ILE A 524 -34.96 -9.43 17.14
CA ILE A 524 -34.54 -9.68 15.76
C ILE A 524 -33.72 -8.47 15.31
N LEU A 525 -32.58 -8.74 14.67
CA LEU A 525 -31.74 -7.73 14.05
C LEU A 525 -31.61 -8.05 12.56
N GLU A 526 -31.80 -7.05 11.71
CA GLU A 526 -31.59 -7.18 10.27
C GLU A 526 -30.53 -6.16 9.83
N PHE A 527 -29.61 -6.59 8.99
CA PHE A 527 -28.55 -5.74 8.45
C PHE A 527 -28.08 -6.25 7.09
N LYS A 528 -27.38 -5.39 6.35
CA LYS A 528 -26.81 -5.74 5.04
C LYS A 528 -25.31 -6.00 5.18
N THR A 529 -24.84 -7.06 4.53
CA THR A 529 -23.40 -7.36 4.35
C THR A 529 -23.08 -7.45 2.86
N SER A 530 -21.85 -7.18 2.47
CA SER A 530 -21.41 -7.22 1.07
C SER A 530 -19.99 -7.72 0.93
N ALA A 531 -19.67 -8.22 -0.27
CA ALA A 531 -18.33 -8.61 -0.68
C ALA A 531 -18.02 -8.06 -2.07
N ILE A 532 -16.76 -7.81 -2.34
CA ILE A 532 -16.26 -7.32 -3.63
C ILE A 532 -15.78 -8.51 -4.46
N VAL A 533 -16.25 -8.58 -5.69
CA VAL A 533 -15.79 -9.56 -6.69
C VAL A 533 -15.14 -8.81 -7.83
N GLU A 534 -13.84 -9.05 -8.02
CA GLU A 534 -13.07 -8.48 -9.10
C GLU A 534 -13.00 -9.50 -10.24
N ILE A 535 -13.74 -9.25 -11.31
CA ILE A 535 -13.71 -10.11 -12.50
C ILE A 535 -12.51 -9.73 -13.35
N LEU A 536 -11.62 -10.69 -13.50
CA LEU A 536 -10.38 -10.50 -14.27
C LEU A 536 -10.64 -10.64 -15.76
N PRO A 537 -9.88 -9.93 -16.60
CA PRO A 537 -9.94 -10.17 -18.05
C PRO A 537 -9.51 -11.60 -18.37
N VAL A 538 -10.11 -12.20 -19.42
CA VAL A 538 -9.72 -13.53 -19.91
C VAL A 538 -8.25 -13.58 -20.29
N MET A 539 -7.74 -12.48 -20.82
CA MET A 539 -6.34 -12.29 -21.16
C MET A 539 -5.92 -10.83 -21.04
N THR A 540 -4.65 -10.64 -20.81
CA THR A 540 -4.00 -9.32 -20.88
C THR A 540 -2.96 -9.34 -21.99
N ILE A 541 -2.95 -8.30 -22.81
CA ILE A 541 -1.98 -8.12 -23.89
C ILE A 541 -1.20 -6.84 -23.60
N GLN A 542 0.12 -6.92 -23.62
CA GLN A 542 1.00 -5.79 -23.33
C GLN A 542 2.01 -5.60 -24.45
N LEU A 543 2.28 -4.36 -24.79
CA LEU A 543 3.31 -3.92 -25.72
C LEU A 543 4.24 -2.95 -25.03
N ARG A 544 5.55 -3.24 -25.06
CA ARG A 544 6.60 -2.37 -24.52
C ARG A 544 7.72 -2.20 -25.52
N PRO A 545 7.85 -1.05 -26.19
CA PRO A 545 9.05 -0.71 -26.95
C PRO A 545 10.22 -0.43 -25.99
N TYR A 546 11.42 -0.80 -26.42
CA TYR A 546 12.65 -0.48 -25.71
C TYR A 546 13.87 -0.52 -26.64
N MET A 547 14.94 0.18 -26.26
CA MET A 547 16.21 0.14 -26.96
C MET A 547 17.16 -0.87 -26.33
N GLU A 548 17.80 -1.70 -27.14
CA GLU A 548 18.85 -2.62 -26.73
C GLU A 548 19.90 -2.73 -27.86
N GLU A 549 21.17 -2.50 -27.55
CA GLU A 549 22.27 -2.54 -28.53
C GLU A 549 22.00 -1.71 -29.79
N ASN A 550 21.48 -0.50 -29.63
CA ASN A 550 21.04 0.41 -30.72
C ASN A 550 19.91 -0.12 -31.61
N ALA A 551 19.25 -1.21 -31.26
CA ALA A 551 18.07 -1.73 -31.96
C ALA A 551 16.79 -1.42 -31.18
N LEU A 552 15.73 -1.00 -31.89
CA LEU A 552 14.40 -0.85 -31.34
C LEU A 552 13.74 -2.24 -31.29
N LYS A 553 13.43 -2.68 -30.09
CA LYS A 553 12.72 -3.93 -29.82
C LYS A 553 11.34 -3.65 -29.25
N LEU A 554 10.38 -4.52 -29.54
CA LEU A 554 9.04 -4.51 -28.95
C LEU A 554 8.85 -5.77 -28.12
N GLN A 555 8.75 -5.66 -26.82
CA GLN A 555 8.35 -6.76 -25.97
C GLN A 555 6.84 -6.95 -26.08
N ALA A 556 6.42 -8.04 -26.69
CA ALA A 556 5.03 -8.45 -26.77
C ALA A 556 4.75 -9.50 -25.71
N THR A 557 3.68 -9.32 -24.94
CA THR A 557 3.29 -10.25 -23.88
C THR A 557 1.82 -10.58 -24.00
N VAL A 558 1.47 -11.87 -23.91
CA VAL A 558 0.11 -12.38 -23.78
C VAL A 558 0.01 -13.17 -22.49
N ILE A 559 -0.79 -12.69 -21.54
CA ILE A 559 -1.04 -13.34 -20.26
C ILE A 559 -2.41 -14.02 -20.34
N ASN A 560 -2.44 -15.33 -20.24
CA ASN A 560 -3.68 -16.09 -20.18
C ASN A 560 -4.15 -16.19 -18.73
N GLN A 561 -5.19 -15.45 -18.39
CA GLN A 561 -5.80 -15.45 -17.06
C GLN A 561 -7.00 -16.39 -16.95
N SER A 562 -7.37 -17.03 -18.05
CA SER A 562 -8.50 -17.97 -18.10
C SER A 562 -8.14 -19.38 -17.61
N PRO A 563 -9.11 -20.21 -17.24
CA PRO A 563 -8.90 -21.62 -16.94
C PRO A 563 -8.74 -22.54 -18.18
N TRP A 564 -8.80 -22.01 -19.40
CA TRP A 564 -8.59 -22.74 -20.65
C TRP A 564 -7.39 -22.22 -21.42
N TYR A 565 -6.87 -23.00 -22.36
CA TYR A 565 -5.76 -22.57 -23.21
C TYR A 565 -6.22 -21.57 -24.29
N LEU A 566 -5.35 -20.62 -24.61
CA LEU A 566 -5.53 -19.68 -25.72
C LEU A 566 -4.64 -20.08 -26.91
N LYS A 567 -5.13 -19.90 -28.12
CA LYS A 567 -4.38 -20.16 -29.35
C LYS A 567 -4.67 -19.09 -30.38
N GLY A 568 -3.64 -18.62 -31.07
CA GLY A 568 -3.83 -17.62 -32.12
C GLY A 568 -2.55 -16.95 -32.57
N ALA A 569 -2.69 -15.98 -33.44
CA ALA A 569 -1.62 -15.12 -33.90
C ALA A 569 -1.75 -13.71 -33.31
N LEU A 570 -0.62 -13.17 -32.90
CA LEU A 570 -0.47 -11.79 -32.47
C LEU A 570 -0.25 -10.90 -33.69
N SER A 571 -0.94 -9.77 -33.78
CA SER A 571 -0.71 -8.76 -34.81
C SER A 571 -0.27 -7.45 -34.17
N LEU A 572 0.84 -6.89 -34.67
CA LEU A 572 1.22 -5.51 -34.37
C LEU A 572 0.51 -4.60 -35.36
N VAL A 573 -0.25 -3.66 -34.85
CA VAL A 573 -1.09 -2.75 -35.64
C VAL A 573 -0.65 -1.31 -35.36
N GLU A 574 -0.42 -0.55 -36.42
CA GLU A 574 -0.25 0.88 -36.37
C GLU A 574 -1.61 1.57 -36.49
N ILE A 575 -1.90 2.47 -35.56
CA ILE A 575 -3.15 3.24 -35.58
C ILE A 575 -2.80 4.69 -35.90
N ARG A 576 -3.35 5.17 -37.00
CA ARG A 576 -3.38 6.56 -37.47
C ARG A 576 -4.83 7.01 -37.59
N THR A 577 -5.02 8.25 -37.99
CA THR A 577 -6.36 8.86 -38.15
C THR A 577 -7.28 8.20 -39.17
N ALA A 578 -6.79 7.32 -40.09
CA ALA A 578 -7.62 6.73 -41.13
C ALA A 578 -7.82 5.21 -40.92
N ALA A 579 -7.00 4.35 -41.48
CA ALA A 579 -7.20 2.89 -41.41
C ALA A 579 -6.03 2.22 -40.66
N PRO A 580 -6.29 1.30 -39.72
CA PRO A 580 -5.23 0.55 -39.01
C PRO A 580 -4.40 -0.25 -40.02
N LYS A 581 -3.06 -0.19 -39.90
CA LYS A 581 -2.12 -0.94 -40.76
C LYS A 581 -1.46 -2.03 -39.93
N ILE A 582 -1.53 -3.28 -40.40
CA ILE A 582 -0.80 -4.37 -39.77
C ILE A 582 0.66 -4.29 -40.20
N LEU A 583 1.55 -4.11 -39.22
CA LEU A 583 3.00 -4.06 -39.43
C LEU A 583 3.64 -5.45 -39.35
N MET A 584 3.12 -6.32 -38.49
CA MET A 584 3.67 -7.65 -38.24
C MET A 584 2.59 -8.63 -37.77
N LYS A 585 2.76 -9.90 -38.07
CA LYS A 585 2.00 -11.01 -37.49
C LYS A 585 2.94 -12.08 -36.97
N LYS A 586 2.64 -12.61 -35.78
CA LYS A 586 3.40 -13.66 -35.10
C LYS A 586 2.47 -14.73 -34.56
N ASP A 587 2.74 -15.99 -34.89
CA ASP A 587 2.03 -17.13 -34.29
C ASP A 587 2.52 -17.29 -32.81
N VAL A 588 1.59 -17.22 -31.89
CA VAL A 588 1.84 -17.37 -30.44
C VAL A 588 1.79 -18.85 -30.03
N GLY A 589 1.22 -19.72 -30.91
CA GLY A 589 0.98 -21.11 -30.55
C GLY A 589 -0.09 -21.25 -29.46
N ILE A 590 0.17 -22.08 -28.46
CA ILE A 590 -0.74 -22.35 -27.32
C ILE A 590 -0.20 -21.70 -26.05
N VAL A 591 -0.98 -20.79 -25.50
CA VAL A 591 -0.73 -20.23 -24.15
C VAL A 591 -1.59 -21.01 -23.16
N GLN A 592 -0.94 -21.76 -22.27
CA GLN A 592 -1.59 -22.58 -21.26
C GLN A 592 -2.41 -21.73 -20.28
N PRO A 593 -3.39 -22.31 -19.58
CA PRO A 593 -4.09 -21.64 -18.49
C PRO A 593 -3.11 -21.04 -17.46
N GLN A 594 -3.38 -19.82 -17.01
CA GLN A 594 -2.57 -19.11 -16.04
C GLN A 594 -1.09 -18.90 -16.44
N ALA A 595 -0.76 -19.02 -17.74
CA ALA A 595 0.58 -18.87 -18.27
C ALA A 595 0.77 -17.54 -19.01
N THR A 596 2.03 -17.15 -19.15
CA THR A 596 2.46 -15.97 -19.90
C THR A 596 3.29 -16.39 -21.09
N TRP A 597 2.90 -15.95 -22.28
CA TRP A 597 3.75 -15.95 -23.46
C TRP A 597 4.42 -14.58 -23.59
N ARG A 598 5.72 -14.57 -23.90
CA ARG A 598 6.48 -13.33 -24.09
C ARG A 598 7.51 -13.52 -25.19
N GLU A 599 7.64 -12.52 -26.06
CA GLU A 599 8.66 -12.50 -27.11
C GLU A 599 9.08 -11.05 -27.40
N ASP A 600 10.37 -10.88 -27.70
CA ASP A 600 10.93 -9.61 -28.14
C ASP A 600 10.97 -9.59 -29.67
N LEU A 601 10.20 -8.70 -30.26
CA LEU A 601 10.07 -8.52 -31.70
C LEU A 601 11.07 -7.44 -32.14
N LEU A 602 11.91 -7.73 -33.15
CA LEU A 602 12.81 -6.74 -33.73
C LEU A 602 12.05 -5.85 -34.71
N LEU A 603 12.16 -4.55 -34.55
CA LEU A 603 11.58 -3.59 -35.48
C LEU A 603 12.65 -2.79 -36.22
N ASP A 604 12.46 -2.59 -37.54
CA ASP A 604 13.35 -1.69 -38.28
C ASP A 604 13.11 -0.25 -37.82
N LYS A 605 14.19 0.39 -37.37
CA LYS A 605 14.17 1.76 -36.86
C LYS A 605 13.62 2.76 -37.89
N LYS A 606 13.77 2.49 -39.18
CA LYS A 606 13.21 3.29 -40.26
C LYS A 606 11.69 3.42 -40.22
N ILE A 607 10.99 2.40 -39.72
CA ILE A 607 9.52 2.43 -39.56
C ILE A 607 9.09 3.61 -38.68
N VAL A 608 9.89 4.00 -37.70
CA VAL A 608 9.54 5.04 -36.75
C VAL A 608 9.98 6.43 -37.23
N THR A 609 11.13 6.50 -37.93
CA THR A 609 11.75 7.78 -38.33
C THR A 609 11.17 8.38 -39.62
N GLU A 610 10.34 7.65 -40.32
CA GLU A 610 9.66 8.11 -41.57
C GLU A 610 8.38 8.92 -41.29
N TYR A 611 7.98 9.11 -40.02
CA TYR A 611 6.68 9.68 -39.71
C TYR A 611 6.74 11.12 -39.22
N LYS A 612 5.85 11.96 -39.76
CA LYS A 612 5.71 13.37 -39.46
C LYS A 612 4.56 13.70 -38.47
N THR A 613 3.71 12.73 -38.13
CA THR A 613 2.55 12.92 -37.26
C THR A 613 2.50 11.90 -36.12
N PRO A 614 1.99 12.25 -34.93
CA PRO A 614 1.80 11.31 -33.83
C PRO A 614 0.97 10.10 -34.25
N PHE A 615 1.36 8.92 -33.78
CA PHE A 615 0.67 7.66 -34.03
C PHE A 615 0.81 6.73 -32.83
N SER A 616 0.11 5.60 -32.84
CA SER A 616 0.24 4.59 -31.80
C SER A 616 0.37 3.18 -32.37
N TRP A 617 1.04 2.34 -31.59
CA TRP A 617 1.09 0.90 -31.84
C TRP A 617 0.19 0.17 -30.89
N GLN A 618 -0.45 -0.87 -31.37
CA GLN A 618 -1.32 -1.73 -30.59
C GLN A 618 -1.11 -3.19 -30.97
N LEU A 619 -1.08 -4.07 -30.00
CA LEU A 619 -1.11 -5.50 -30.23
C LEU A 619 -2.55 -5.99 -30.26
N LYS A 620 -2.86 -6.83 -31.23
CA LYS A 620 -4.14 -7.56 -31.34
C LYS A 620 -3.89 -9.05 -31.25
N PHE A 621 -4.65 -9.72 -30.40
CA PHE A 621 -4.66 -11.17 -30.29
C PHE A 621 -6.10 -11.64 -30.12
N GLN A 622 -6.60 -12.46 -31.07
CA GLN A 622 -8.01 -12.81 -31.19
C GLN A 622 -8.88 -11.53 -31.30
N ASP A 623 -9.88 -11.38 -30.44
CA ASP A 623 -10.79 -10.22 -30.32
C ASP A 623 -10.32 -9.14 -29.34
N LYS A 624 -9.16 -9.34 -28.70
CA LYS A 624 -8.61 -8.44 -27.70
C LYS A 624 -7.44 -7.62 -28.22
N GLU A 625 -7.26 -6.47 -27.64
CA GLU A 625 -6.23 -5.50 -27.99
C GLU A 625 -5.48 -5.04 -26.74
N SER A 626 -4.19 -4.72 -26.90
CA SER A 626 -3.43 -4.02 -25.85
C SER A 626 -3.88 -2.56 -25.75
N ASN A 627 -3.51 -1.89 -24.66
CA ASN A 627 -3.54 -0.44 -24.68
C ASN A 627 -2.66 0.09 -25.82
N PRO A 628 -3.05 1.17 -26.51
CA PRO A 628 -2.22 1.79 -27.51
C PRO A 628 -0.94 2.36 -26.88
N PHE A 629 0.21 1.99 -27.41
CA PHE A 629 1.47 2.64 -27.08
C PHE A 629 1.66 3.87 -27.96
N ARG A 630 1.76 5.05 -27.33
CA ARG A 630 1.77 6.34 -28.03
C ARG A 630 3.16 6.74 -28.44
N ILE A 631 3.28 7.24 -29.67
CA ILE A 631 4.52 7.72 -30.25
C ILE A 631 4.31 9.17 -30.67
N TYR A 632 5.13 10.04 -30.13
CA TYR A 632 5.11 11.47 -30.40
C TYR A 632 6.19 11.83 -31.41
N THR A 633 5.85 12.65 -32.39
CA THR A 633 6.85 13.20 -33.32
C THR A 633 7.14 14.64 -32.90
N ALA A 634 8.30 14.86 -32.32
CA ALA A 634 8.74 16.17 -31.87
C ALA A 634 9.56 16.87 -32.97
N PRO A 635 9.34 18.14 -33.30
CA PRO A 635 10.19 18.87 -34.21
C PRO A 635 11.61 19.03 -33.62
N PHE A 636 12.62 18.85 -34.52
CA PHE A 636 14.02 19.14 -34.25
C PHE A 636 14.45 20.26 -35.16
N ARG A 637 14.68 21.45 -34.60
CA ARG A 637 14.94 22.70 -35.31
C ARG A 637 16.26 23.35 -34.85
N ASP A 638 16.88 24.15 -35.70
CA ASP A 638 18.13 24.87 -35.34
C ASP A 638 17.87 26.07 -34.42
N ASN A 639 16.66 26.64 -34.46
CA ASN A 639 16.30 27.82 -33.66
C ASN A 639 15.40 27.40 -32.47
N ALA A 640 15.63 28.00 -31.31
CA ALA A 640 14.78 27.87 -30.14
C ALA A 640 13.58 28.82 -30.23
N PRO A 641 12.42 28.47 -29.62
CA PRO A 641 11.29 29.38 -29.48
C PRO A 641 11.62 30.53 -28.54
N VAL A 642 10.87 31.63 -28.64
CA VAL A 642 10.88 32.71 -27.66
C VAL A 642 10.09 32.29 -26.45
N ILE A 643 10.64 32.39 -25.26
CA ILE A 643 9.97 31.95 -24.02
C ILE A 643 9.31 33.19 -23.41
N ASP A 644 8.03 33.44 -23.76
CA ASP A 644 7.26 34.62 -23.35
C ASP A 644 5.80 34.32 -22.93
N ALA A 645 5.46 33.06 -22.80
CA ALA A 645 4.12 32.52 -22.51
C ALA A 645 3.09 32.81 -23.65
N ASN A 646 3.58 32.94 -24.90
CA ASN A 646 2.73 33.08 -26.08
C ASN A 646 2.93 31.88 -27.03
N LEU A 647 1.91 31.06 -27.22
CA LEU A 647 2.00 29.83 -28.01
C LEU A 647 1.84 30.05 -29.54
N GLU A 648 1.93 31.25 -30.07
CA GLU A 648 1.78 31.50 -31.50
C GLU A 648 2.78 30.73 -32.36
N GLU A 649 4.01 30.62 -31.91
CA GLU A 649 5.08 29.91 -32.63
C GLU A 649 5.04 28.38 -32.46
N TRP A 650 4.17 27.89 -31.56
CA TRP A 650 3.97 26.45 -31.32
C TRP A 650 2.80 25.87 -32.15
N LYS A 651 2.11 26.67 -32.95
CA LYS A 651 0.90 26.26 -33.71
C LYS A 651 1.14 25.04 -34.60
N ASP A 652 2.33 24.93 -35.16
CA ASP A 652 2.69 23.82 -36.05
C ASP A 652 3.37 22.64 -35.30
N VAL A 653 3.54 22.74 -33.96
CA VAL A 653 4.05 21.68 -33.12
C VAL A 653 2.91 20.74 -32.71
N PRO A 654 3.02 19.44 -32.95
CA PRO A 654 2.02 18.49 -32.49
C PRO A 654 1.85 18.54 -30.95
N ALA A 655 0.61 18.40 -30.46
CA ALA A 655 0.33 18.37 -29.03
C ALA A 655 0.29 16.93 -28.49
N LEU A 656 0.80 16.74 -27.29
CA LEU A 656 0.43 15.63 -26.40
C LEU A 656 -0.87 16.02 -25.69
N VAL A 657 -1.98 15.38 -26.04
CA VAL A 657 -3.29 15.72 -25.48
C VAL A 657 -3.55 14.91 -24.22
N ILE A 658 -3.80 15.60 -23.12
CA ILE A 658 -4.11 15.04 -21.80
C ILE A 658 -5.48 15.54 -21.35
N ASN A 659 -6.55 14.81 -21.73
CA ASN A 659 -7.94 15.22 -21.51
C ASN A 659 -8.92 14.04 -21.36
N ARG A 660 -8.44 12.86 -20.95
CA ARG A 660 -9.26 11.65 -20.85
C ARG A 660 -9.18 11.02 -19.49
N LYS A 661 -10.30 10.47 -19.02
CA LYS A 661 -10.42 9.79 -17.74
C LYS A 661 -9.37 8.70 -17.52
N GLU A 662 -8.99 7.97 -18.56
CA GLU A 662 -7.98 6.90 -18.49
C GLU A 662 -6.56 7.41 -18.26
N GLN A 663 -6.33 8.73 -18.35
CA GLN A 663 -5.05 9.38 -18.11
C GLN A 663 -4.91 9.85 -16.66
N ILE A 664 -6.00 9.80 -15.87
CA ILE A 664 -5.94 10.14 -14.45
C ILE A 664 -5.16 9.06 -13.71
N THR A 665 -4.10 9.46 -13.08
CA THR A 665 -3.27 8.59 -12.24
C THR A 665 -3.45 8.84 -10.75
N ARG A 666 -3.97 10.02 -10.40
CA ARG A 666 -4.31 10.45 -9.04
C ARG A 666 -5.44 11.47 -9.10
N GLY A 667 -6.33 11.48 -8.12
CA GLY A 667 -7.37 12.48 -7.93
C GLY A 667 -8.66 11.91 -7.35
N PRO A 668 -9.56 12.76 -6.87
CA PRO A 668 -10.88 12.39 -6.38
C PRO A 668 -11.78 11.86 -7.50
N GLU A 669 -12.91 11.26 -7.14
CA GLU A 669 -13.96 10.92 -8.11
C GLU A 669 -14.66 12.18 -8.61
N GLY A 670 -15.07 12.20 -9.89
CA GLY A 670 -15.87 13.29 -10.45
C GLY A 670 -15.12 14.21 -11.41
N TRP A 671 -13.86 13.93 -11.73
CA TRP A 671 -13.08 14.71 -12.68
C TRP A 671 -13.83 15.02 -14.00
N THR A 672 -13.63 16.21 -14.48
CA THR A 672 -14.06 16.68 -15.81
C THR A 672 -12.89 17.35 -16.55
N PRO A 673 -12.91 17.43 -17.89
CA PRO A 673 -11.87 18.15 -18.63
C PRO A 673 -11.80 19.65 -18.36
N SER A 674 -12.82 20.23 -17.75
CA SER A 674 -12.84 21.65 -17.35
C SER A 674 -12.22 21.90 -15.97
N ASP A 675 -12.11 20.87 -15.15
CA ASP A 675 -11.41 20.87 -13.88
C ASP A 675 -9.90 20.92 -14.18
N VAL A 676 -9.35 19.86 -14.75
CA VAL A 676 -7.98 19.89 -15.29
C VAL A 676 -7.86 19.10 -16.59
N SER A 677 -7.23 19.68 -17.59
CA SER A 677 -6.82 19.03 -18.85
C SER A 677 -5.77 19.88 -19.55
N GLY A 678 -5.14 19.35 -20.60
CA GLY A 678 -4.20 20.21 -21.34
C GLY A 678 -3.57 19.57 -22.56
N GLU A 679 -2.78 20.41 -23.22
CA GLU A 679 -1.97 20.11 -24.37
C GLU A 679 -0.53 20.47 -24.06
N VAL A 680 0.38 19.50 -24.25
CA VAL A 680 1.83 19.68 -23.98
C VAL A 680 2.58 19.54 -25.29
N TYR A 681 3.51 20.43 -25.54
CA TYR A 681 4.28 20.55 -26.76
C TYR A 681 5.77 20.42 -26.47
N PHE A 682 6.50 19.74 -27.35
CA PHE A 682 7.96 19.61 -27.27
C PHE A 682 8.61 20.08 -28.58
N TRP A 683 9.66 20.86 -28.44
CA TRP A 683 10.49 21.35 -29.54
C TRP A 683 11.95 21.20 -29.14
N PHE A 684 12.67 20.38 -29.85
CA PHE A 684 14.09 20.11 -29.56
C PHE A 684 15.00 20.91 -30.46
N THR A 685 16.09 21.38 -29.88
CA THR A 685 17.20 22.02 -30.61
C THR A 685 18.52 21.29 -30.30
N PRO A 686 19.60 21.56 -31.01
CA PRO A 686 20.93 21.01 -30.67
C PRO A 686 21.39 21.32 -29.24
N ASP A 687 20.85 22.38 -28.61
CA ASP A 687 21.33 22.89 -27.32
C ASP A 687 20.28 22.80 -26.19
N ALA A 688 19.01 22.56 -26.50
CA ALA A 688 17.95 22.65 -25.51
C ALA A 688 16.76 21.73 -25.80
N VAL A 689 16.08 21.36 -24.72
CA VAL A 689 14.69 20.87 -24.74
C VAL A 689 13.77 22.04 -24.46
N ASN A 690 12.90 22.37 -25.39
CA ASN A 690 11.88 23.38 -25.20
C ASN A 690 10.53 22.70 -25.01
N VAL A 691 9.78 23.16 -24.01
CA VAL A 691 8.48 22.60 -23.60
C VAL A 691 7.49 23.74 -23.47
N ALA A 692 6.28 23.55 -23.97
CA ALA A 692 5.17 24.44 -23.70
C ALA A 692 3.94 23.64 -23.27
N ALA A 693 3.06 24.22 -22.51
CA ALA A 693 1.76 23.65 -22.21
C ALA A 693 0.67 24.73 -22.17
N ARG A 694 -0.51 24.33 -22.70
CA ARG A 694 -1.79 25.02 -22.45
C ARG A 694 -2.57 24.14 -21.52
N VAL A 695 -2.83 24.59 -20.31
CA VAL A 695 -3.60 23.88 -19.29
C VAL A 695 -4.95 24.54 -19.12
N THR A 696 -6.02 23.76 -19.19
CA THR A 696 -7.35 24.14 -18.75
C THR A 696 -7.46 23.78 -17.27
N ASP A 697 -7.94 24.73 -16.45
CA ASP A 697 -7.92 24.62 -15.00
C ASP A 697 -8.87 25.69 -14.42
N ASP A 698 -9.73 25.36 -13.47
CA ASP A 698 -10.75 26.25 -12.95
C ASP A 698 -10.28 27.11 -11.75
N ASP A 699 -9.13 26.79 -11.09
CA ASP A 699 -8.41 27.69 -10.14
C ASP A 699 -6.92 27.83 -10.49
N PRO A 700 -6.59 28.33 -11.68
CA PRO A 700 -5.29 28.18 -12.32
C PRO A 700 -4.13 28.90 -11.64
N MET A 701 -2.94 28.31 -11.75
CA MET A 701 -1.67 28.78 -11.22
C MET A 701 -1.60 28.80 -9.69
N TYR A 702 -2.29 27.85 -9.03
CA TYR A 702 -2.21 27.69 -7.59
C TYR A 702 -1.14 26.68 -7.17
N ASN A 703 0.07 27.17 -6.84
CA ASN A 703 1.14 26.36 -6.30
C ASN A 703 1.92 27.15 -5.24
N THR A 704 1.73 26.77 -3.99
CA THR A 704 2.42 27.36 -2.83
C THR A 704 3.51 26.48 -2.26
N GLN A 705 3.83 25.41 -2.99
CA GLN A 705 4.76 24.39 -2.52
C GLN A 705 6.23 24.81 -2.63
N PRO A 706 7.10 24.29 -1.76
CA PRO A 706 8.54 24.44 -1.95
C PRO A 706 9.00 23.72 -3.25
N PRO A 707 10.15 24.10 -3.82
CA PRO A 707 10.57 23.63 -5.14
C PRO A 707 10.60 22.12 -5.34
N ASN A 708 10.95 21.35 -4.33
CA ASN A 708 11.00 19.89 -4.38
C ASN A 708 9.62 19.20 -4.22
N PHE A 709 8.57 19.97 -3.97
CA PHE A 709 7.18 19.48 -3.85
C PHE A 709 6.20 20.16 -4.81
N ILE A 710 6.71 20.84 -5.86
CA ILE A 710 5.84 21.54 -6.83
C ILE A 710 4.82 20.63 -7.52
N TRP A 711 5.06 19.33 -7.56
CA TRP A 711 4.12 18.32 -8.07
C TRP A 711 2.85 18.16 -7.20
N LYS A 712 2.79 18.82 -6.05
CA LYS A 712 1.60 18.89 -5.17
C LYS A 712 0.73 20.13 -5.41
N GLY A 713 0.96 20.86 -6.44
CA GLY A 713 0.18 22.02 -6.89
C GLY A 713 0.23 22.08 -8.40
N ASP A 714 -0.30 23.13 -8.99
CA ASP A 714 -0.28 23.30 -10.45
C ASP A 714 1.12 23.25 -11.01
N ALA A 715 1.38 22.21 -11.75
CA ALA A 715 2.69 21.99 -12.36
C ALA A 715 2.61 21.04 -13.55
N LEU A 716 3.55 21.23 -14.48
CA LEU A 716 3.84 20.29 -15.53
C LEU A 716 5.04 19.43 -15.09
N GLU A 717 4.91 18.12 -15.16
CA GLU A 717 6.07 17.23 -15.06
C GLU A 717 6.42 16.65 -16.42
N VAL A 718 7.70 16.60 -16.71
CA VAL A 718 8.26 16.09 -17.95
C VAL A 718 9.25 14.98 -17.65
N TYR A 719 9.14 13.89 -18.36
CA TYR A 719 9.99 12.72 -18.22
C TYR A 719 10.76 12.51 -19.53
N LEU A 720 12.07 12.45 -19.45
CA LEU A 720 13.00 12.42 -20.59
C LEU A 720 14.01 11.29 -20.46
N GLY A 721 14.02 10.35 -21.41
CA GLY A 721 14.98 9.26 -21.50
C GLY A 721 15.83 9.40 -22.77
N PHE A 722 17.07 9.84 -22.64
CA PHE A 722 17.93 10.19 -23.78
C PHE A 722 18.58 8.96 -24.46
N ASP A 723 18.48 7.78 -23.91
CA ASP A 723 18.89 6.52 -24.53
C ASP A 723 17.72 5.78 -25.23
N GLY A 724 16.58 6.44 -25.39
CA GLY A 724 15.36 5.94 -25.99
C GLY A 724 14.41 5.27 -25.01
N PRO A 725 13.30 4.64 -25.46
CA PRO A 725 12.37 3.97 -24.58
C PRO A 725 13.05 2.84 -23.81
N ALA A 726 12.82 2.81 -22.49
CA ALA A 726 13.53 1.94 -21.55
C ALA A 726 12.82 0.61 -21.32
N LYS A 727 13.56 -0.49 -21.25
CA LYS A 727 13.06 -1.80 -20.76
C LYS A 727 13.14 -1.91 -19.24
N ARG A 728 14.06 -1.18 -18.64
CA ARG A 728 14.31 -1.20 -17.19
C ARG A 728 13.17 -0.56 -16.41
N GLY A 729 12.79 -1.17 -15.30
CA GLY A 729 11.74 -0.69 -14.39
C GLY A 729 12.23 0.36 -13.37
N VAL A 730 13.43 0.96 -13.58
CA VAL A 730 14.04 1.92 -12.66
C VAL A 730 14.83 2.96 -13.45
N LEU A 731 14.80 4.21 -12.97
CA LEU A 731 15.51 5.33 -13.56
C LEU A 731 17.03 5.13 -13.55
N ASN A 732 17.63 5.34 -14.71
CA ASN A 732 19.08 5.54 -14.81
C ASN A 732 19.39 7.05 -14.78
N LYS A 733 19.79 7.59 -13.65
CA LYS A 733 20.03 9.03 -13.42
C LYS A 733 21.06 9.68 -14.35
N LYS A 734 21.70 8.90 -15.25
CA LYS A 734 22.61 9.44 -16.27
C LYS A 734 21.90 9.78 -17.58
N VAL A 735 20.73 9.20 -17.81
CA VAL A 735 20.00 9.31 -19.09
C VAL A 735 18.51 9.55 -18.91
N ASP A 736 17.94 9.23 -17.74
CA ASP A 736 16.53 9.41 -17.42
C ASP A 736 16.37 10.58 -16.46
N PHE A 737 15.50 11.50 -16.79
CA PHE A 737 15.31 12.74 -16.04
C PHE A 737 13.82 13.01 -15.81
N GLN A 738 13.47 13.40 -14.58
CA GLN A 738 12.18 13.97 -14.22
C GLN A 738 12.36 15.45 -13.91
N VAL A 739 11.62 16.28 -14.62
CA VAL A 739 11.68 17.75 -14.52
C VAL A 739 10.30 18.27 -14.19
N GLY A 740 10.20 19.07 -13.14
CA GLY A 740 8.98 19.81 -12.79
C GLY A 740 9.07 21.24 -13.31
N ILE A 741 8.00 21.74 -13.90
CA ILE A 741 7.87 23.12 -14.38
C ILE A 741 6.61 23.69 -13.73
N ALA A 742 6.78 24.58 -12.76
CA ALA A 742 5.66 25.20 -12.05
C ALA A 742 5.46 26.65 -12.52
N PRO A 743 4.21 27.07 -12.79
CA PRO A 743 3.90 28.43 -13.17
C PRO A 743 4.07 29.42 -12.02
N ASP A 744 3.95 28.95 -10.79
CA ASP A 744 4.24 29.64 -9.54
C ASP A 744 4.77 28.64 -8.50
N CYS A 745 5.23 29.07 -7.36
CA CYS A 745 5.63 28.26 -6.21
C CYS A 745 5.82 29.16 -4.98
N GLU A 746 6.27 28.58 -3.87
CA GLU A 746 6.66 29.36 -2.67
C GLU A 746 7.56 30.56 -3.00
N LYS A 747 8.36 30.48 -4.06
CA LYS A 747 9.25 31.57 -4.53
C LYS A 747 8.55 32.69 -5.27
N LYS A 748 7.24 32.56 -5.53
CA LYS A 748 6.39 33.55 -6.24
C LYS A 748 6.93 33.91 -7.62
N ARG A 749 7.46 32.92 -8.33
CA ARG A 749 7.91 33.00 -9.72
C ARG A 749 7.83 31.63 -10.39
N PRO A 750 7.74 31.58 -11.72
CA PRO A 750 7.91 30.32 -12.44
C PRO A 750 9.29 29.70 -12.19
N ILE A 751 9.35 28.37 -12.10
CA ILE A 751 10.60 27.62 -11.92
C ILE A 751 10.64 26.36 -12.75
N VAL A 752 11.86 25.88 -13.02
CA VAL A 752 12.17 24.56 -13.55
C VAL A 752 12.99 23.82 -12.50
N PHE A 753 12.53 22.64 -12.08
CA PHE A 753 13.14 21.85 -11.00
C PHE A 753 13.56 20.47 -11.49
N LEU A 754 14.79 20.06 -11.18
CA LEU A 754 15.33 18.74 -11.49
C LEU A 754 15.23 17.83 -10.24
N PHE A 755 14.26 16.91 -10.23
CA PHE A 755 13.89 16.18 -9.01
C PHE A 755 15.01 15.29 -8.44
N HIS A 756 15.70 14.52 -9.27
CA HIS A 756 16.72 13.60 -8.74
C HIS A 756 18.06 14.24 -8.38
N GLU A 757 18.25 15.53 -8.67
CA GLU A 757 19.37 16.36 -8.19
C GLU A 757 18.92 17.34 -7.10
N ASP A 758 17.62 17.38 -6.79
CA ASP A 758 17.00 18.24 -5.76
C ASP A 758 17.39 19.71 -5.91
N ARG A 759 17.30 20.25 -7.14
CA ARG A 759 17.72 21.63 -7.45
C ARG A 759 16.85 22.33 -8.50
N ILE A 760 16.77 23.64 -8.39
CA ILE A 760 16.26 24.51 -9.48
C ILE A 760 17.31 24.57 -10.60
N ILE A 761 16.84 24.51 -11.85
CA ILE A 761 17.67 24.76 -13.04
C ILE A 761 17.67 26.27 -13.31
N GLU A 762 18.61 26.98 -12.74
CA GLU A 762 18.69 28.46 -12.85
C GLU A 762 18.98 28.95 -14.26
N ASP A 763 19.63 28.13 -15.10
CA ASP A 763 19.93 28.47 -16.52
C ASP A 763 18.72 28.19 -17.45
N ALA A 764 17.64 27.58 -16.95
CA ALA A 764 16.42 27.43 -17.73
C ALA A 764 15.70 28.76 -17.87
N LYS A 765 15.19 29.02 -19.06
CA LYS A 765 14.24 30.12 -19.28
C LYS A 765 12.84 29.57 -19.06
N VAL A 766 12.00 30.29 -18.31
CA VAL A 766 10.61 29.87 -18.06
C VAL A 766 9.72 31.10 -18.03
N ALA A 767 8.55 31.00 -18.64
CA ALA A 767 7.49 32.00 -18.61
C ALA A 767 6.14 31.33 -18.40
N ALA A 768 5.26 31.97 -17.65
CA ALA A 768 3.89 31.50 -17.45
C ALA A 768 2.92 32.66 -17.41
N GLN A 769 1.69 32.42 -17.90
CA GLN A 769 0.64 33.42 -17.94
C GLN A 769 -0.73 32.78 -17.70
N LYS A 770 -1.54 33.40 -16.85
CA LYS A 770 -2.93 33.04 -16.63
C LYS A 770 -3.77 33.36 -17.85
N THR A 771 -4.69 32.47 -18.23
CA THR A 771 -5.68 32.66 -19.28
C THR A 771 -7.11 32.65 -18.68
N PRO A 772 -8.15 32.98 -19.45
CA PRO A 772 -9.52 32.92 -18.94
C PRO A 772 -10.00 31.53 -18.49
N ASP A 773 -9.41 30.48 -19.02
CA ASP A 773 -9.80 29.08 -18.84
C ASP A 773 -8.65 28.18 -18.31
N GLY A 774 -7.61 28.81 -17.71
CA GLY A 774 -6.47 28.10 -17.18
C GLY A 774 -5.17 28.90 -17.25
N TYR A 775 -4.12 28.30 -17.77
CA TYR A 775 -2.81 28.96 -17.92
C TYR A 775 -1.99 28.41 -19.08
N VAL A 776 -0.98 29.17 -19.47
CA VAL A 776 0.07 28.77 -20.41
C VAL A 776 1.39 28.80 -19.68
N ILE A 777 2.25 27.83 -19.96
CA ILE A 777 3.61 27.78 -19.46
C ILE A 777 4.56 27.35 -20.57
N GLU A 778 5.74 27.98 -20.62
CA GLU A 778 6.82 27.68 -21.54
C GLU A 778 8.15 27.58 -20.78
N ALA A 779 9.00 26.63 -21.21
CA ALA A 779 10.34 26.51 -20.68
C ALA A 779 11.36 26.10 -21.77
N SER A 780 12.55 26.65 -21.68
CA SER A 780 13.72 26.22 -22.47
C SER A 780 14.81 25.75 -21.52
N ILE A 781 15.17 24.48 -21.59
CA ILE A 781 16.05 23.79 -20.65
C ILE A 781 17.33 23.39 -21.41
N PRO A 782 18.51 23.93 -21.07
CA PRO A 782 19.75 23.58 -21.74
C PRO A 782 20.12 22.11 -21.63
N LEU A 783 20.55 21.47 -22.72
CA LEU A 783 20.95 20.04 -22.73
C LEU A 783 22.12 19.74 -21.80
N LYS A 784 22.94 20.75 -21.43
CA LYS A 784 24.01 20.59 -20.44
C LYS A 784 23.49 20.11 -19.06
N GLU A 785 22.25 20.46 -18.72
CA GLU A 785 21.60 20.05 -17.48
C GLU A 785 21.29 18.53 -17.43
N PHE A 786 21.32 17.90 -18.59
CA PHE A 786 21.09 16.46 -18.82
C PHE A 786 22.38 15.72 -19.26
N GLY A 787 23.57 16.26 -18.95
CA GLY A 787 24.81 15.63 -19.35
C GLY A 787 25.16 15.80 -20.83
N SER A 788 24.58 16.79 -21.50
CA SER A 788 24.83 17.14 -22.91
C SER A 788 24.61 15.97 -23.90
N PRO A 789 23.44 15.33 -23.91
CA PRO A 789 23.13 14.27 -24.88
C PRO A 789 23.22 14.85 -26.30
N VAL A 790 23.77 14.08 -27.23
CA VAL A 790 23.84 14.47 -28.65
C VAL A 790 22.53 14.07 -29.32
N LEU A 791 21.75 15.06 -29.71
CA LEU A 791 20.47 14.87 -30.41
C LEU A 791 20.60 15.20 -31.89
N SER A 792 19.82 14.53 -32.69
CA SER A 792 19.70 14.75 -34.14
C SER A 792 18.32 14.34 -34.64
N SER A 793 17.98 14.76 -35.85
CA SER A 793 16.81 14.20 -36.52
C SER A 793 16.90 12.68 -36.59
N GLY A 794 15.82 11.98 -36.23
CA GLY A 794 15.73 10.52 -36.11
C GLY A 794 16.17 9.98 -34.74
N SER A 795 16.59 10.82 -33.79
CA SER A 795 16.82 10.38 -32.40
C SER A 795 15.51 9.87 -31.79
N LEU A 796 15.60 8.77 -31.04
CA LEU A 796 14.49 8.19 -30.29
C LEU A 796 14.70 8.50 -28.80
N LEU A 797 13.66 8.97 -28.14
CA LEU A 797 13.66 9.33 -26.73
C LEU A 797 12.55 8.57 -25.98
N GLY A 798 12.78 8.19 -24.75
CA GLY A 798 11.70 7.94 -23.80
C GLY A 798 11.08 9.30 -23.47
N LEU A 799 9.76 9.42 -23.53
CA LEU A 799 9.07 10.69 -23.28
C LEU A 799 7.73 10.46 -22.59
N ASP A 800 7.46 11.22 -21.54
CA ASP A 800 6.12 11.35 -20.99
C ASP A 800 5.90 12.76 -20.43
N ALA A 801 4.65 13.10 -20.17
CA ALA A 801 4.28 14.35 -19.52
C ALA A 801 3.09 14.12 -18.58
N ALA A 802 3.07 14.86 -17.45
CA ALA A 802 1.97 14.88 -16.54
C ALA A 802 1.56 16.32 -16.22
N ILE A 803 0.27 16.53 -16.04
CA ILE A 803 -0.29 17.77 -15.50
C ILE A 803 -0.75 17.47 -14.09
N ASN A 804 -0.23 18.21 -13.13
CA ASN A 804 -0.68 18.22 -11.74
C ASN A 804 -1.50 19.46 -11.50
N ASP A 805 -2.53 19.32 -10.69
CA ASP A 805 -3.52 20.33 -10.40
C ASP A 805 -3.95 20.29 -8.93
N LEU A 806 -4.13 21.46 -8.33
CA LEU A 806 -4.58 21.61 -6.96
C LEU A 806 -5.35 22.92 -6.78
N ASP A 807 -6.62 22.86 -6.49
CA ASP A 807 -7.42 24.01 -6.13
C ASP A 807 -7.19 24.53 -4.71
N LYS A 808 -7.40 25.83 -4.50
CA LYS A 808 -7.29 26.45 -3.16
C LYS A 808 -8.18 25.81 -2.10
N ASN A 809 -9.31 25.24 -2.52
CA ASN A 809 -10.30 24.64 -1.64
C ASN A 809 -10.07 23.16 -1.41
N ASP A 810 -9.17 22.55 -2.18
CA ASP A 810 -8.81 21.12 -2.08
C ASP A 810 -7.78 20.83 -0.99
N TRP A 811 -7.74 21.69 0.04
CA TRP A 811 -6.84 21.51 1.15
C TRP A 811 -7.04 20.15 1.81
N ALA A 812 -6.06 19.25 1.64
CA ALA A 812 -5.99 18.02 2.40
C ALA A 812 -5.01 18.17 3.56
N PRO A 813 -5.30 17.55 4.72
CA PRO A 813 -4.34 17.45 5.82
C PRO A 813 -3.03 16.84 5.34
N ALA A 814 -1.91 17.23 5.97
CA ALA A 814 -0.58 16.73 5.62
C ALA A 814 -0.56 15.20 5.52
N GLY A 815 -0.25 14.68 4.35
CA GLY A 815 -0.21 13.24 4.05
C GLY A 815 -1.17 12.77 2.97
N ASN A 816 -2.21 13.53 2.62
CA ASN A 816 -2.94 13.34 1.38
C ASN A 816 -2.25 14.11 0.27
N ASP A 817 -2.22 13.56 -0.92
CA ASP A 817 -1.94 14.30 -2.13
C ASP A 817 -3.28 14.79 -2.69
N PRO A 818 -3.74 16.01 -2.34
CA PRO A 818 -4.96 16.58 -2.91
C PRO A 818 -4.71 16.89 -4.39
N GLY A 819 -5.79 17.05 -5.12
CA GLY A 819 -5.73 17.42 -6.52
C GLY A 819 -5.49 16.25 -7.47
N TYR A 820 -5.48 16.59 -8.75
CA TYR A 820 -5.33 15.62 -9.83
C TYR A 820 -3.90 15.48 -10.31
N ALA A 821 -3.59 14.32 -10.89
CA ALA A 821 -2.44 14.10 -11.75
C ALA A 821 -2.89 13.30 -12.97
N LEU A 822 -2.70 13.88 -14.14
CA LEU A 822 -3.03 13.25 -15.41
C LEU A 822 -1.75 13.02 -16.20
N MET A 823 -1.58 11.82 -16.79
CA MET A 823 -0.39 11.47 -17.56
C MET A 823 -0.72 11.14 -19.02
N TRP A 824 0.19 11.50 -19.92
CA TRP A 824 0.00 11.25 -21.35
C TRP A 824 -0.03 9.75 -21.66
N ASN A 825 0.98 8.98 -21.24
CA ASN A 825 1.09 7.54 -21.54
C ASN A 825 1.32 6.67 -20.31
N GLY A 826 1.98 7.16 -19.30
CA GLY A 826 2.50 6.39 -18.16
C GLY A 826 1.50 6.09 -17.04
N THR A 827 2.06 5.87 -15.86
CA THR A 827 1.33 5.47 -14.65
C THR A 827 1.80 6.28 -13.44
N THR A 828 1.18 6.08 -12.30
CA THR A 828 1.63 6.62 -11.00
C THR A 828 3.10 6.30 -10.67
N ARG A 829 3.76 5.42 -11.41
CA ARG A 829 5.17 5.02 -11.22
C ARG A 829 6.16 5.71 -12.16
N ASN A 830 5.74 6.65 -12.99
CA ASN A 830 6.61 7.32 -13.96
C ASN A 830 7.89 7.90 -13.33
N TRP A 831 7.78 8.41 -12.11
CA TRP A 831 8.88 9.00 -11.36
C TRP A 831 9.99 8.01 -10.94
N ILE A 832 9.76 6.70 -11.08
CA ILE A 832 10.74 5.64 -10.78
C ILE A 832 10.91 4.62 -11.91
N ASP A 833 9.94 4.48 -12.82
CA ASP A 833 9.89 3.42 -13.82
C ASP A 833 9.75 3.98 -15.25
N PRO A 834 10.88 4.20 -15.96
CA PRO A 834 10.87 4.75 -17.30
C PRO A 834 10.30 3.78 -18.36
N SER A 835 10.09 2.50 -18.03
CA SER A 835 9.47 1.53 -18.95
C SER A 835 7.98 1.80 -19.18
N ASN A 836 7.37 2.69 -18.40
CA ASN A 836 5.98 3.14 -18.57
C ASN A 836 5.86 4.38 -19.46
N TRP A 837 6.96 5.07 -19.75
CA TRP A 837 6.93 6.27 -20.59
C TRP A 837 6.56 5.94 -22.03
N GLY A 838 6.01 6.91 -22.73
CA GLY A 838 5.85 6.86 -24.17
C GLY A 838 7.19 7.03 -24.90
N MET A 839 7.12 7.25 -26.20
CA MET A 839 8.29 7.42 -27.05
C MET A 839 8.15 8.67 -27.91
N ALA A 840 9.25 9.42 -28.03
CA ALA A 840 9.36 10.49 -29.00
C ALA A 840 10.37 10.15 -30.10
N VAL A 841 10.06 10.64 -31.31
CA VAL A 841 10.96 10.65 -32.46
C VAL A 841 11.23 12.09 -32.83
N LEU A 842 12.49 12.48 -32.97
CA LEU A 842 12.87 13.82 -33.42
C LEU A 842 12.79 13.91 -34.96
N GLY A 843 11.80 14.66 -35.46
CA GLY A 843 11.59 14.88 -36.88
C GLY A 843 12.26 16.17 -37.36
N LYS A 844 12.99 16.14 -38.52
CA LYS A 844 13.44 17.36 -39.18
C LYS A 844 12.28 17.95 -39.95
N GLU A 845 11.97 19.22 -39.72
CA GLU A 845 11.15 19.99 -40.66
C GLU A 845 11.99 20.35 -41.92
N GLU A 846 11.43 20.13 -43.12
CA GLU A 846 12.01 20.55 -44.40
C GLU A 846 11.85 22.04 -44.59
#